data_4f8ae3f6af3a8e07e4f8fdacda5fadc0
#
_entry.id   4f8ae3f6af3a8e07e4f8fdacda5fadc0
#
_cell.length_a   1.000
_cell.length_b   1.000
_cell.length_c   1.000
_cell.angle_alpha   90.00
_cell.angle_beta   90.00
_cell.angle_gamma   90.00
#
_symmetry.space_group_name_H-M   'P 1'
#
loop_
_entity.id
_entity.type
_entity.pdbx_description
1 polymer ?
#
loop_
_entity_poly.entity_id
_entity_poly.type
_entity_poly.pdbx_seq_one_letter_code
_entity_poly.pdbx_strand_id
1 'polypeptide(L)'
;ADPAPTTGEIVVTAQFREQRLQDTPLSITAVDAALLSSRNQTDISQIAAQAPNVQLTQMGGAFGSSMAAYIRGIGQYDFNPAYEPGVGIYIDDVYFATLTGSVMDLLDLDRVEVLRGPQGTLTGRNSIGGAIKLFSAKPTSGNSGTVEATYGSRQRTDIRATANFELAENLYARIAGVYKRQEGYVDQVDYGCANPGNPLGIGGNASTPSDCVVAKLGEKSYAGLRGSLRYNPTDNFDWIVTGDYTYENRTNAAGVMSATLPAKTGGVDFTCGRFCTYASWYMPAGGQATQAYYTPNTTKFEGWGVSSNLTIGLSDSLKLQAITAYRKYNQVFGTDDDYTPFSLIAGAGFNDLDFKFFSQELRLNGQIGDNIDWTVGGFYNNQTSVYFTRQDIRYIVPIGVPALFLQFQGNDPIKANSKAAFGTVILHPSDAFTITGGIRYTKEHKDYTFVRTRWDGGVLTDIFGVGALNGSKAVYEGDRVDWRLSADYRFSPEVLAYATVSTGFKGGGVTARPFTKNQAVNGTFDPETLRAYEVGLKTDLFDRMVRLNLSAFYNDYKNIQLPIGDCSALDGFAPGTDPFPCAAIQNAGDGEMYGLEAEFSAHPVEGLDIDASLSWIDGKWKRIDTAAQGALRVTDPITTPAWRGSLGIQYKADLGTSGSITPRFDLTYVGKQTIGRLINAGVFSPLQYNPAITLGNARLTWKNEAEDLAVSVEVQNLFDKYYYLPLRFAAVYAFVGTAYSNVGRPREWAVTVRKTF
;
A
#
# COMPACT_ATOMS: atom_id res chain seq x y z
N ALA A 1 17.89 29.02 -20.93
CA ALA A 1 16.69 28.24 -21.30
C ALA A 1 17.18 26.83 -21.59
N ASP A 2 16.85 25.90 -20.71
CA ASP A 2 17.08 24.48 -20.97
C ASP A 2 16.32 24.05 -22.22
N PRO A 3 16.92 23.24 -23.09
CA PRO A 3 16.21 22.72 -24.26
C PRO A 3 15.00 21.92 -23.79
N ALA A 4 13.86 22.14 -24.45
CA ALA A 4 12.64 21.33 -24.18
C ALA A 4 13.00 19.83 -24.21
N PRO A 5 12.48 19.02 -23.27
CA PRO A 5 12.82 17.61 -23.20
C PRO A 5 12.49 16.93 -24.53
N THR A 6 13.47 16.24 -25.08
CA THR A 6 13.27 15.38 -26.25
C THR A 6 12.29 14.28 -25.89
N THR A 7 11.36 13.96 -26.79
CA THR A 7 10.37 12.87 -26.64
C THR A 7 11.03 11.61 -26.06
N GLY A 8 10.64 11.24 -24.82
CA GLY A 8 11.16 10.07 -24.12
C GLY A 8 12.00 10.34 -22.86
N GLU A 9 12.24 11.61 -22.50
CA GLU A 9 12.98 11.92 -21.28
C GLU A 9 12.04 12.12 -20.09
N ILE A 10 12.17 11.25 -19.08
CA ILE A 10 11.34 11.32 -17.86
C ILE A 10 12.00 12.32 -16.90
N VAL A 11 11.24 13.37 -16.54
CA VAL A 11 11.61 14.33 -15.50
C VAL A 11 11.00 13.87 -14.17
N VAL A 12 11.79 13.89 -13.10
CA VAL A 12 11.38 13.52 -11.75
C VAL A 12 11.58 14.69 -10.78
N THR A 13 10.83 14.68 -9.67
CA THR A 13 10.89 15.71 -8.63
C THR A 13 11.36 15.14 -7.28
N ALA A 14 12.18 14.11 -7.34
CA ALA A 14 12.61 13.34 -6.17
C ALA A 14 13.40 14.17 -5.14
N GLN A 15 14.09 15.25 -5.54
CA GLN A 15 14.90 16.10 -4.65
C GLN A 15 14.30 17.51 -4.46
N PHE A 16 12.98 17.66 -4.55
CA PHE A 16 12.25 18.95 -4.53
C PHE A 16 12.57 19.88 -5.71
N ARG A 17 13.26 19.36 -6.72
CA ARG A 17 13.62 20.03 -7.98
C ARG A 17 13.30 19.12 -9.14
N GLU A 18 12.90 19.70 -10.24
CA GLU A 18 12.74 18.97 -11.51
C GLU A 18 14.13 18.63 -12.05
N GLN A 19 14.38 17.34 -12.23
CA GLN A 19 15.64 16.79 -12.75
C GLN A 19 15.33 15.64 -13.70
N ARG A 20 16.21 15.40 -14.65
CA ARG A 20 16.10 14.20 -15.49
C ARG A 20 16.31 12.96 -14.63
N LEU A 21 15.57 11.89 -14.92
CA LEU A 21 15.72 10.61 -14.22
C LEU A 21 17.18 10.12 -14.16
N GLN A 22 17.94 10.29 -15.26
CA GLN A 22 19.33 9.86 -15.37
C GLN A 22 20.32 10.78 -14.64
N ASP A 23 19.92 11.99 -14.27
CA ASP A 23 20.75 12.92 -13.51
C ASP A 23 20.48 12.85 -11.99
N THR A 24 19.50 12.08 -11.57
CA THR A 24 19.10 12.00 -10.17
C THR A 24 19.87 10.87 -9.45
N PRO A 25 20.74 11.16 -8.46
CA PRO A 25 21.58 10.16 -7.79
C PRO A 25 20.80 9.38 -6.72
N LEU A 26 19.80 8.62 -7.16
CA LEU A 26 18.87 7.82 -6.36
C LEU A 26 18.40 6.60 -7.13
N SER A 27 18.11 5.51 -6.41
CA SER A 27 17.31 4.40 -6.93
C SER A 27 15.85 4.82 -7.05
N ILE A 28 15.42 5.13 -8.27
CA ILE A 28 14.07 5.60 -8.57
C ILE A 28 13.55 4.93 -9.84
N THR A 29 12.34 4.38 -9.75
CA THR A 29 11.56 3.94 -10.90
C THR A 29 10.54 5.02 -11.22
N ALA A 30 10.57 5.55 -12.43
CA ALA A 30 9.58 6.49 -12.92
C ALA A 30 8.78 5.85 -14.06
N VAL A 31 7.46 5.94 -13.98
CA VAL A 31 6.52 5.36 -14.94
C VAL A 31 5.62 6.48 -15.43
N ASP A 32 5.69 6.79 -16.69
CA ASP A 32 4.87 7.82 -17.33
C ASP A 32 3.47 7.31 -17.73
N ALA A 33 2.61 8.23 -18.14
CA ALA A 33 1.25 7.92 -18.57
C ALA A 33 1.21 6.97 -19.78
N ALA A 34 2.21 7.03 -20.69
CA ALA A 34 2.28 6.17 -21.86
C ALA A 34 2.54 4.71 -21.48
N LEU A 35 3.52 4.47 -20.60
CA LEU A 35 3.82 3.12 -20.11
C LEU A 35 2.69 2.57 -19.25
N LEU A 36 2.05 3.39 -18.39
CA LEU A 36 0.84 2.99 -17.64
C LEU A 36 -0.27 2.53 -18.59
N SER A 37 -0.52 3.28 -19.66
CA SER A 37 -1.54 2.96 -20.66
C SER A 37 -1.19 1.71 -21.47
N SER A 38 0.06 1.55 -21.91
CA SER A 38 0.50 0.38 -22.71
C SER A 38 0.36 -0.92 -21.94
N ARG A 39 0.62 -0.90 -20.63
CA ARG A 39 0.47 -2.04 -19.70
C ARG A 39 -0.95 -2.18 -19.14
N ASN A 40 -1.86 -1.26 -19.45
CA ASN A 40 -3.18 -1.14 -18.84
C ASN A 40 -3.15 -1.18 -17.31
N GLN A 41 -2.20 -0.45 -16.73
CA GLN A 41 -2.09 -0.30 -15.29
C GLN A 41 -3.02 0.81 -14.82
N THR A 42 -4.05 0.43 -14.10
CA THR A 42 -5.13 1.33 -13.67
C THR A 42 -5.29 1.39 -12.15
N ASP A 43 -4.39 0.73 -11.42
CA ASP A 43 -4.41 0.60 -9.96
C ASP A 43 -2.97 0.70 -9.44
N ILE A 44 -2.77 1.39 -8.33
CA ILE A 44 -1.44 1.63 -7.74
C ILE A 44 -0.71 0.31 -7.43
N SER A 45 -1.43 -0.77 -7.06
CA SER A 45 -0.80 -2.06 -6.75
C SER A 45 -0.09 -2.69 -7.94
N GLN A 46 -0.51 -2.35 -9.18
CA GLN A 46 0.07 -2.88 -10.40
C GLN A 46 1.47 -2.31 -10.71
N ILE A 47 1.82 -1.15 -10.14
CA ILE A 47 3.15 -0.52 -10.31
C ILE A 47 4.26 -1.42 -9.74
N ALA A 48 3.97 -2.21 -8.71
CA ALA A 48 4.92 -3.15 -8.12
C ALA A 48 5.43 -4.21 -9.11
N ALA A 49 4.73 -4.44 -10.22
CA ALA A 49 5.17 -5.42 -11.23
C ALA A 49 6.48 -5.02 -11.91
N GLN A 50 6.76 -3.72 -12.05
CA GLN A 50 7.92 -3.21 -12.78
C GLN A 50 8.98 -2.55 -11.90
N ALA A 51 8.64 -2.20 -10.65
CA ALA A 51 9.59 -1.59 -9.73
C ALA A 51 10.36 -2.67 -8.94
N PRO A 52 11.71 -2.70 -8.99
CA PRO A 52 12.51 -3.66 -8.25
C PRO A 52 12.27 -3.60 -6.74
N ASN A 53 12.19 -4.76 -6.08
CA ASN A 53 11.99 -4.89 -4.62
C ASN A 53 10.76 -4.14 -4.05
N VAL A 54 9.75 -3.89 -4.88
CA VAL A 54 8.50 -3.24 -4.47
C VAL A 54 7.37 -4.25 -4.42
N GLN A 55 6.63 -4.27 -3.33
CA GLN A 55 5.46 -5.09 -3.14
C GLN A 55 4.30 -4.22 -2.68
N LEU A 56 3.26 -4.13 -3.49
CA LEU A 56 2.01 -3.42 -3.22
C LEU A 56 0.89 -4.44 -3.31
N THR A 57 0.18 -4.66 -2.22
CA THR A 57 -0.83 -5.71 -2.14
C THR A 57 -2.07 -5.17 -1.45
N GLN A 58 -3.21 -5.26 -2.12
CA GLN A 58 -4.48 -5.00 -1.47
C GLN A 58 -4.69 -6.00 -0.33
N MET A 59 -5.02 -5.48 0.85
CA MET A 59 -5.21 -6.30 2.04
C MET A 59 -6.50 -7.11 1.97
N GLY A 60 -6.57 -8.15 2.81
CA GLY A 60 -7.70 -9.04 2.92
C GLY A 60 -8.92 -8.44 3.64
N GLY A 61 -9.98 -9.24 3.73
CA GLY A 61 -11.26 -8.84 4.30
C GLY A 61 -11.19 -8.23 5.70
N ALA A 62 -10.21 -8.64 6.51
CA ALA A 62 -10.01 -8.09 7.85
C ALA A 62 -9.44 -6.66 7.90
N PHE A 63 -9.10 -6.04 6.76
CA PHE A 63 -8.38 -4.77 6.70
C PHE A 63 -9.05 -3.70 5.80
N GLY A 64 -10.25 -3.99 5.31
CA GLY A 64 -11.03 -3.04 4.53
C GLY A 64 -10.36 -2.61 3.22
N SER A 65 -10.51 -1.33 2.85
CA SER A 65 -9.88 -0.72 1.67
C SER A 65 -8.48 -0.22 2.02
N SER A 66 -7.55 -1.14 2.26
CA SER A 66 -6.18 -0.84 2.64
C SER A 66 -5.19 -1.60 1.76
N MET A 67 -4.00 -1.04 1.58
CA MET A 67 -2.91 -1.63 0.82
C MET A 67 -1.68 -1.79 1.72
N ALA A 68 -1.13 -3.00 1.75
CA ALA A 68 0.20 -3.22 2.30
C ALA A 68 1.24 -2.74 1.28
N ALA A 69 2.15 -1.88 1.71
CA ALA A 69 3.24 -1.37 0.89
C ALA A 69 4.58 -1.72 1.53
N TYR A 70 5.43 -2.40 0.76
CA TYR A 70 6.78 -2.76 1.15
C TYR A 70 7.77 -2.41 0.04
N ILE A 71 8.87 -1.78 0.41
CA ILE A 71 10.01 -1.51 -0.46
C ILE A 71 11.26 -2.08 0.21
N ARG A 72 12.03 -2.91 -0.51
CA ARG A 72 13.21 -3.61 0.03
C ARG A 72 12.90 -4.37 1.33
N GLY A 73 11.71 -5.01 1.41
CA GLY A 73 11.25 -5.76 2.57
C GLY A 73 10.76 -4.93 3.76
N ILE A 74 10.79 -3.61 3.69
CA ILE A 74 10.41 -2.68 4.75
C ILE A 74 9.05 -2.07 4.45
N GLY A 75 8.10 -2.18 5.38
CA GLY A 75 6.74 -1.70 5.15
C GLY A 75 5.82 -1.90 6.34
N GLN A 76 4.51 -1.83 6.09
CA GLN A 76 3.44 -2.04 7.05
C GLN A 76 2.20 -2.57 6.33
N TYR A 77 1.38 -3.33 7.03
CA TYR A 77 0.13 -3.91 6.50
C TYR A 77 -1.11 -3.60 7.34
N ASP A 78 -0.95 -3.22 8.61
CA ASP A 78 -2.08 -2.98 9.51
C ASP A 78 -2.70 -1.60 9.27
N PHE A 79 -4.01 -1.57 9.07
CA PHE A 79 -4.78 -0.37 8.74
C PHE A 79 -5.02 0.57 9.94
N ASN A 80 -4.78 0.11 11.17
CA ASN A 80 -5.11 0.90 12.37
C ASN A 80 -4.37 2.24 12.37
N PRO A 81 -5.07 3.37 12.56
CA PRO A 81 -4.46 4.70 12.49
C PRO A 81 -3.46 5.02 13.61
N ALA A 82 -3.32 4.14 14.61
CA ALA A 82 -2.24 4.22 15.60
C ALA A 82 -0.88 3.78 15.04
N TYR A 83 -0.89 3.01 13.95
CA TYR A 83 0.31 2.46 13.32
C TYR A 83 0.70 3.25 12.09
N GLU A 84 2.00 3.48 11.95
CA GLU A 84 2.53 4.28 10.85
C GLU A 84 2.87 3.41 9.64
N PRO A 85 2.66 3.89 8.40
CA PRO A 85 3.16 3.22 7.22
C PRO A 85 4.70 3.22 7.19
N GLY A 86 5.31 2.18 6.60
CA GLY A 86 6.76 2.13 6.38
C GLY A 86 7.18 2.68 5.01
N VAL A 87 6.22 2.89 4.12
CA VAL A 87 6.36 3.48 2.79
C VAL A 87 5.44 4.69 2.70
N GLY A 88 6.01 5.86 2.38
CA GLY A 88 5.24 7.10 2.19
C GLY A 88 4.48 7.07 0.86
N ILE A 89 3.20 7.45 0.86
CA ILE A 89 2.40 7.64 -0.35
C ILE A 89 2.06 9.12 -0.47
N TYR A 90 2.26 9.68 -1.66
CA TYR A 90 2.05 11.10 -1.94
C TYR A 90 1.23 11.25 -3.22
N ILE A 91 0.30 12.21 -3.22
CA ILE A 91 -0.44 12.64 -4.43
C ILE A 91 -0.19 14.14 -4.59
N ASP A 92 0.45 14.54 -5.67
CA ASP A 92 0.81 15.95 -5.95
C ASP A 92 1.56 16.59 -4.78
N ASP A 93 2.53 15.86 -4.20
CA ASP A 93 3.32 16.19 -3.00
C ASP A 93 2.52 16.23 -1.68
N VAL A 94 1.22 15.95 -1.67
CA VAL A 94 0.43 15.82 -0.45
C VAL A 94 0.60 14.43 0.14
N TYR A 95 1.06 14.36 1.40
CA TYR A 95 1.24 13.11 2.13
C TYR A 95 -0.10 12.42 2.42
N PHE A 96 -0.19 11.13 2.09
CA PHE A 96 -1.31 10.26 2.42
C PHE A 96 -0.98 9.46 3.68
N ALA A 97 -1.52 9.90 4.82
CA ALA A 97 -1.00 9.54 6.15
C ALA A 97 -1.34 8.12 6.63
N THR A 98 -2.17 7.36 5.91
CA THR A 98 -2.64 6.03 6.34
C THR A 98 -2.64 5.03 5.20
N LEU A 99 -2.64 3.74 5.54
CA LEU A 99 -2.85 2.67 4.57
C LEU A 99 -4.32 2.55 4.13
N THR A 100 -5.25 3.02 4.95
CA THR A 100 -6.69 3.04 4.62
C THR A 100 -6.95 4.02 3.49
N GLY A 101 -7.69 3.59 2.47
CA GLY A 101 -7.97 4.37 1.26
C GLY A 101 -6.78 4.47 0.30
N SER A 102 -5.67 3.78 0.57
CA SER A 102 -4.49 3.76 -0.32
C SER A 102 -4.65 2.85 -1.55
N VAL A 103 -5.73 2.08 -1.63
CA VAL A 103 -6.12 1.35 -2.86
C VAL A 103 -6.72 2.36 -3.82
N MET A 104 -5.87 3.05 -4.56
CA MET A 104 -6.27 4.15 -5.44
C MET A 104 -6.23 3.75 -6.89
N ASP A 105 -7.18 4.28 -7.65
CA ASP A 105 -7.10 4.29 -9.09
C ASP A 105 -6.03 5.27 -9.59
N LEU A 106 -5.29 4.90 -10.62
CA LEU A 106 -4.33 5.77 -11.31
C LEU A 106 -5.08 6.72 -12.25
N LEU A 107 -5.96 7.54 -11.67
CA LEU A 107 -6.82 8.45 -12.42
C LEU A 107 -6.04 9.64 -12.92
N ASP A 108 -5.90 9.76 -14.25
CA ASP A 108 -5.36 10.95 -14.93
C ASP A 108 -4.00 11.39 -14.39
N LEU A 109 -3.05 10.44 -14.35
CA LEU A 109 -1.70 10.71 -13.92
C LEU A 109 -0.81 11.11 -15.09
N ASP A 110 0.11 12.03 -14.81
CA ASP A 110 1.28 12.35 -15.64
C ASP A 110 2.35 11.27 -15.46
N ARG A 111 2.66 10.92 -14.21
CA ARG A 111 3.65 9.91 -13.88
C ARG A 111 3.50 9.38 -12.45
N VAL A 112 4.17 8.25 -12.20
CA VAL A 112 4.40 7.68 -10.87
C VAL A 112 5.90 7.59 -10.63
N GLU A 113 6.37 8.05 -9.48
CA GLU A 113 7.75 7.92 -9.03
C GLU A 113 7.80 6.99 -7.81
N VAL A 114 8.63 5.95 -7.86
CA VAL A 114 8.89 5.03 -6.75
C VAL A 114 10.33 5.21 -6.30
N LEU A 115 10.52 5.87 -5.17
CA LEU A 115 11.82 6.10 -4.54
C LEU A 115 12.12 4.95 -3.60
N ARG A 116 13.24 4.27 -3.79
CA ARG A 116 13.66 3.12 -2.97
C ARG A 116 14.71 3.53 -1.96
N GLY A 117 14.66 2.91 -0.77
CA GLY A 117 15.51 3.28 0.37
C GLY A 117 14.99 4.50 1.15
N PRO A 118 15.58 4.79 2.32
CA PRO A 118 15.04 5.79 3.24
C PRO A 118 15.07 7.20 2.65
N GLN A 119 13.94 7.89 2.75
CA GLN A 119 13.73 9.26 2.28
C GLN A 119 13.51 10.24 3.46
N GLY A 120 14.13 9.97 4.62
CA GLY A 120 13.89 10.73 5.85
C GLY A 120 14.10 12.24 5.72
N THR A 121 15.06 12.71 4.92
CA THR A 121 15.32 14.14 4.72
C THR A 121 14.34 14.81 3.76
N LEU A 122 13.85 14.09 2.76
CA LEU A 122 13.01 14.63 1.70
C LEU A 122 11.53 14.53 2.06
N THR A 123 11.04 13.32 2.26
CA THR A 123 9.63 13.06 2.53
C THR A 123 9.31 12.96 4.03
N GLY A 124 10.35 12.85 4.87
CA GLY A 124 10.25 12.84 6.32
C GLY A 124 9.87 11.48 6.90
N ARG A 125 9.03 11.50 7.93
CA ARG A 125 8.60 10.30 8.64
C ARG A 125 7.90 9.29 7.74
N ASN A 126 7.91 8.03 8.14
CA ASN A 126 7.13 6.95 7.50
C ASN A 126 7.52 6.67 6.04
N SER A 127 8.74 7.00 5.67
CA SER A 127 9.36 6.68 4.38
C SER A 127 10.68 5.95 4.57
N ILE A 128 10.71 5.08 5.57
CA ILE A 128 11.88 4.27 5.93
C ILE A 128 12.24 3.26 4.84
N GLY A 129 11.25 2.62 4.21
CA GLY A 129 11.45 1.74 3.06
C GLY A 129 11.59 2.50 1.74
N GLY A 130 10.95 3.67 1.65
CA GLY A 130 10.88 4.48 0.45
C GLY A 130 9.61 5.31 0.35
N ALA A 131 9.35 5.85 -0.83
CA ALA A 131 8.15 6.63 -1.11
C ALA A 131 7.59 6.34 -2.50
N ILE A 132 6.26 6.42 -2.63
CA ILE A 132 5.54 6.36 -3.89
C ILE A 132 4.87 7.72 -4.08
N LYS A 133 5.20 8.39 -5.17
CA LYS A 133 4.66 9.69 -5.53
C LYS A 133 3.83 9.58 -6.80
N LEU A 134 2.59 10.00 -6.74
CA LEU A 134 1.65 10.07 -7.84
C LEU A 134 1.52 11.53 -8.26
N PHE A 135 1.78 11.83 -9.51
CA PHE A 135 1.63 13.18 -10.06
C PHE A 135 0.49 13.20 -11.05
N SER A 136 -0.51 14.02 -10.76
CA SER A 136 -1.67 14.23 -11.63
C SER A 136 -1.30 15.07 -12.85
N ALA A 137 -1.96 14.81 -13.97
CA ALA A 137 -1.87 15.68 -15.13
C ALA A 137 -2.40 17.08 -14.76
N LYS A 138 -1.58 18.11 -15.01
CA LYS A 138 -1.92 19.49 -14.69
C LYS A 138 -2.89 20.09 -15.74
N PRO A 139 -3.76 21.04 -15.34
CA PRO A 139 -4.49 21.84 -16.32
C PRO A 139 -3.53 22.65 -17.20
N THR A 140 -3.79 22.69 -18.51
CA THR A 140 -2.96 23.34 -19.53
C THR A 140 -3.80 24.20 -20.46
N SER A 141 -3.15 25.02 -21.32
CA SER A 141 -3.82 25.75 -22.39
C SER A 141 -4.48 24.80 -23.40
N GLY A 142 -5.49 25.29 -24.09
CA GLY A 142 -6.28 24.56 -25.07
C GLY A 142 -7.34 23.65 -24.46
N ASN A 143 -8.22 23.14 -25.32
CA ASN A 143 -9.29 22.22 -24.96
C ASN A 143 -8.95 20.83 -25.49
N SER A 144 -9.06 19.82 -24.63
CA SER A 144 -8.80 18.42 -25.00
C SER A 144 -9.56 17.48 -24.06
N GLY A 145 -9.77 16.27 -24.50
CA GLY A 145 -10.46 15.27 -23.67
C GLY A 145 -10.18 13.86 -24.14
N THR A 146 -10.47 12.91 -23.24
CA THR A 146 -10.38 11.48 -23.51
C THR A 146 -11.55 10.77 -22.84
N VAL A 147 -12.17 9.85 -23.57
CA VAL A 147 -13.16 8.93 -23.03
C VAL A 147 -12.69 7.51 -23.33
N GLU A 148 -12.74 6.66 -22.32
CA GLU A 148 -12.36 5.26 -22.40
C GLU A 148 -13.46 4.40 -21.79
N ALA A 149 -13.86 3.33 -22.49
CA ALA A 149 -14.80 2.34 -22.01
C ALA A 149 -14.20 0.94 -22.15
N THR A 150 -14.28 0.14 -21.08
CA THR A 150 -13.78 -1.23 -21.03
C THR A 150 -14.90 -2.17 -20.65
N TYR A 151 -14.99 -3.30 -21.37
CA TYR A 151 -15.87 -4.41 -21.02
C TYR A 151 -15.09 -5.72 -21.03
N GLY A 152 -15.42 -6.64 -20.11
CA GLY A 152 -14.64 -7.89 -20.01
C GLY A 152 -15.25 -8.96 -19.11
N SER A 153 -14.42 -9.93 -18.77
CA SER A 153 -14.75 -11.06 -17.90
C SER A 153 -15.44 -10.62 -16.62
N ARG A 154 -16.42 -11.40 -16.14
CA ARG A 154 -17.18 -11.15 -14.89
C ARG A 154 -17.91 -9.81 -14.93
N GLN A 155 -18.52 -9.49 -16.07
CA GLN A 155 -19.28 -8.26 -16.30
C GLN A 155 -18.44 -7.00 -16.00
N ARG A 156 -17.11 -7.05 -16.22
CA ARG A 156 -16.24 -5.89 -16.05
C ARG A 156 -16.75 -4.74 -16.91
N THR A 157 -16.99 -3.61 -16.28
CA THR A 157 -17.40 -2.36 -16.93
C THR A 157 -16.61 -1.23 -16.28
N ASP A 158 -15.67 -0.65 -17.02
CA ASP A 158 -14.91 0.52 -16.57
C ASP A 158 -15.19 1.67 -17.54
N ILE A 159 -15.41 2.86 -17.02
CA ILE A 159 -15.55 4.10 -17.78
C ILE A 159 -14.58 5.12 -17.19
N ARG A 160 -13.76 5.73 -18.03
CA ARG A 160 -12.85 6.82 -17.69
C ARG A 160 -13.07 7.99 -18.61
N ALA A 161 -13.05 9.19 -18.07
CA ALA A 161 -13.13 10.39 -18.86
C ALA A 161 -12.23 11.47 -18.27
N THR A 162 -11.57 12.21 -19.14
CA THR A 162 -10.80 13.41 -18.77
C THR A 162 -11.15 14.54 -19.72
N ALA A 163 -11.16 15.76 -19.21
CA ALA A 163 -11.35 16.94 -20.00
C ALA A 163 -10.50 18.09 -19.46
N ASN A 164 -9.84 18.79 -20.34
CA ASN A 164 -9.04 19.99 -20.09
C ASN A 164 -9.68 21.18 -20.77
N PHE A 165 -9.77 22.31 -20.09
CA PHE A 165 -10.41 23.53 -20.56
C PHE A 165 -9.54 24.74 -20.32
N GLU A 166 -9.41 25.59 -21.32
CA GLU A 166 -8.94 26.94 -21.17
C GLU A 166 -10.14 27.85 -20.85
N LEU A 167 -10.26 28.27 -19.58
CA LEU A 167 -11.40 29.04 -19.12
C LEU A 167 -11.25 30.55 -19.43
N ALA A 168 -10.02 31.04 -19.34
CA ALA A 168 -9.63 32.40 -19.65
C ALA A 168 -8.09 32.42 -19.86
N GLU A 169 -7.55 33.55 -20.28
CA GLU A 169 -6.11 33.73 -20.35
C GLU A 169 -5.44 33.38 -19.02
N ASN A 170 -4.49 32.46 -19.04
CA ASN A 170 -3.76 31.95 -17.87
C ASN A 170 -4.61 31.23 -16.80
N LEU A 171 -5.87 30.91 -17.08
CA LEU A 171 -6.74 30.18 -16.19
C LEU A 171 -7.24 28.88 -16.87
N TYR A 172 -6.83 27.76 -16.33
CA TYR A 172 -7.10 26.45 -16.90
C TYR A 172 -7.83 25.56 -15.90
N ALA A 173 -8.68 24.68 -16.40
CA ALA A 173 -9.37 23.67 -15.59
C ALA A 173 -9.14 22.28 -16.17
N ARG A 174 -9.08 21.27 -15.31
CA ARG A 174 -9.05 19.87 -15.70
C ARG A 174 -9.98 19.07 -14.82
N ILE A 175 -10.77 18.19 -15.42
CA ILE A 175 -11.70 17.29 -14.72
C ILE A 175 -11.39 15.87 -15.19
N ALA A 176 -11.32 14.93 -14.25
CA ALA A 176 -11.14 13.52 -14.51
C ALA A 176 -12.12 12.70 -13.67
N GLY A 177 -12.73 11.68 -14.27
CA GLY A 177 -13.65 10.77 -13.61
C GLY A 177 -13.40 9.33 -14.00
N VAL A 178 -13.69 8.41 -13.07
CA VAL A 178 -13.60 6.98 -13.27
C VAL A 178 -14.76 6.27 -12.58
N TYR A 179 -15.34 5.30 -13.25
CA TYR A 179 -16.25 4.32 -12.68
C TYR A 179 -15.79 2.93 -13.05
N LYS A 180 -15.70 2.02 -12.08
CA LYS A 180 -15.31 0.63 -12.28
C LYS A 180 -16.27 -0.30 -11.57
N ARG A 181 -16.69 -1.35 -12.26
CA ARG A 181 -17.44 -2.46 -11.69
C ARG A 181 -16.96 -3.77 -12.29
N GLN A 182 -16.79 -4.79 -11.43
CA GLN A 182 -16.50 -6.15 -11.86
C GLN A 182 -16.98 -7.12 -10.78
N GLU A 183 -17.69 -8.19 -11.15
CA GLU A 183 -18.11 -9.23 -10.19
C GLU A 183 -16.91 -9.90 -9.49
N GLY A 184 -17.17 -10.37 -8.28
CA GLY A 184 -16.24 -11.19 -7.52
C GLY A 184 -15.96 -12.54 -8.20
N TYR A 185 -14.94 -13.23 -7.71
CA TYR A 185 -14.48 -14.49 -8.31
C TYR A 185 -14.27 -15.63 -7.30
N VAL A 186 -14.53 -15.37 -6.02
CA VAL A 186 -14.57 -16.41 -4.98
C VAL A 186 -16.00 -16.52 -4.48
N ASP A 187 -16.62 -17.67 -4.71
CA ASP A 187 -17.97 -17.96 -4.24
C ASP A 187 -17.95 -18.16 -2.71
N GLN A 188 -18.75 -17.38 -2.01
CA GLN A 188 -19.02 -17.56 -0.60
C GLN A 188 -20.29 -18.38 -0.42
N VAL A 189 -20.15 -19.57 0.15
CA VAL A 189 -21.18 -20.62 0.14
C VAL A 189 -21.75 -20.80 1.54
N ASP A 190 -23.07 -20.92 1.64
CA ASP A 190 -23.74 -21.37 2.87
C ASP A 190 -23.44 -22.85 3.10
N TYR A 191 -22.69 -23.15 4.16
CA TYR A 191 -22.25 -24.52 4.48
C TYR A 191 -23.42 -25.47 4.71
N GLY A 192 -24.43 -25.03 5.47
CA GLY A 192 -25.59 -25.87 5.80
C GLY A 192 -26.47 -26.17 4.59
N CYS A 193 -26.58 -25.22 3.66
CA CYS A 193 -27.23 -25.42 2.39
C CYS A 193 -26.47 -26.42 1.50
N ALA A 194 -25.15 -26.24 1.36
CA ALA A 194 -24.30 -27.10 0.52
C ALA A 194 -24.06 -28.49 1.12
N ASN A 195 -24.20 -28.65 2.45
CA ASN A 195 -23.93 -29.90 3.19
C ASN A 195 -25.11 -30.25 4.10
N PRO A 196 -26.29 -30.61 3.55
CA PRO A 196 -27.43 -30.97 4.34
C PRO A 196 -27.12 -32.22 5.17
N GLY A 197 -27.49 -32.20 6.46
CA GLY A 197 -27.20 -33.31 7.37
C GLY A 197 -25.74 -33.41 7.83
N ASN A 198 -24.96 -32.35 7.74
CA ASN A 198 -23.56 -32.29 8.18
C ASN A 198 -23.43 -32.64 9.69
N PRO A 199 -22.24 -33.15 10.12
CA PRO A 199 -22.06 -33.69 11.47
C PRO A 199 -22.15 -32.64 12.58
N LEU A 200 -22.06 -31.35 12.23
CA LEU A 200 -22.17 -30.24 13.19
C LEU A 200 -23.63 -29.77 13.39
N GLY A 201 -24.57 -30.30 12.61
CA GLY A 201 -25.97 -29.87 12.66
C GLY A 201 -26.19 -28.43 12.18
N ILE A 202 -25.28 -27.88 11.40
CA ILE A 202 -25.39 -26.54 10.85
C ILE A 202 -26.45 -26.55 9.74
N GLY A 203 -27.55 -25.83 9.99
CA GLY A 203 -28.63 -25.68 9.00
C GLY A 203 -28.28 -24.62 7.96
N GLY A 204 -28.83 -24.77 6.74
CA GLY A 204 -28.80 -23.71 5.72
C GLY A 204 -29.73 -22.55 6.11
N ASN A 205 -29.44 -21.35 5.65
CA ASN A 205 -30.30 -20.20 5.85
C ASN A 205 -31.47 -20.25 4.84
N ALA A 206 -32.69 -20.03 5.31
CA ALA A 206 -33.89 -20.07 4.48
C ALA A 206 -33.91 -19.04 3.34
N SER A 207 -33.11 -17.99 3.44
CA SER A 207 -32.96 -16.96 2.39
C SER A 207 -31.83 -17.23 1.39
N THR A 208 -31.10 -18.35 1.57
CA THR A 208 -30.00 -18.71 0.68
C THR A 208 -30.53 -19.14 -0.69
N PRO A 209 -29.93 -18.64 -1.81
CA PRO A 209 -30.29 -19.11 -3.16
C PRO A 209 -30.11 -20.64 -3.31
N SER A 210 -30.77 -21.22 -4.29
CA SER A 210 -30.74 -22.67 -4.53
C SER A 210 -29.36 -23.24 -4.91
N ASP A 211 -28.45 -22.40 -5.39
CA ASP A 211 -27.05 -22.73 -5.67
C ASP A 211 -26.14 -22.64 -4.42
N CYS A 212 -26.70 -22.28 -3.28
CA CYS A 212 -26.03 -22.08 -2.01
C CYS A 212 -24.99 -20.94 -1.98
N VAL A 213 -24.85 -20.15 -3.04
CA VAL A 213 -23.91 -19.01 -3.11
C VAL A 213 -24.58 -17.77 -2.53
N VAL A 214 -24.02 -17.24 -1.45
CA VAL A 214 -24.55 -16.06 -0.74
C VAL A 214 -23.85 -14.76 -1.12
N ALA A 215 -22.61 -14.85 -1.61
CA ALA A 215 -21.85 -13.69 -2.11
C ALA A 215 -20.74 -14.16 -3.05
N LYS A 216 -20.21 -13.21 -3.86
CA LYS A 216 -18.97 -13.41 -4.62
C LYS A 216 -17.94 -12.41 -4.12
N LEU A 217 -16.90 -12.90 -3.45
CA LEU A 217 -15.84 -12.08 -2.88
C LEU A 217 -14.84 -11.61 -3.95
N GLY A 218 -14.16 -10.48 -3.69
CA GLY A 218 -13.18 -9.92 -4.61
C GLY A 218 -13.81 -9.09 -5.73
N GLU A 219 -15.02 -8.56 -5.52
CA GLU A 219 -15.65 -7.59 -6.40
C GLU A 219 -14.80 -6.32 -6.53
N LYS A 220 -14.88 -5.65 -7.67
CA LYS A 220 -14.46 -4.27 -7.86
C LYS A 220 -15.69 -3.39 -8.02
N SER A 221 -15.78 -2.34 -7.22
CA SER A 221 -16.81 -1.30 -7.32
C SER A 221 -16.21 0.00 -6.81
N TYR A 222 -15.85 0.89 -7.71
CA TYR A 222 -15.07 2.10 -7.44
C TYR A 222 -15.57 3.25 -8.30
N ALA A 223 -15.72 4.42 -7.71
CA ALA A 223 -15.95 5.66 -8.41
C ALA A 223 -14.99 6.74 -7.89
N GLY A 224 -14.38 7.48 -8.78
CA GLY A 224 -13.48 8.58 -8.45
C GLY A 224 -13.72 9.79 -9.33
N LEU A 225 -13.59 10.96 -8.74
CA LEU A 225 -13.68 12.25 -9.43
C LEU A 225 -12.56 13.15 -8.95
N ARG A 226 -11.89 13.87 -9.86
CA ARG A 226 -10.90 14.91 -9.54
C ARG A 226 -11.17 16.13 -10.40
N GLY A 227 -11.10 17.31 -9.80
CA GLY A 227 -11.15 18.60 -10.47
C GLY A 227 -9.98 19.46 -10.04
N SER A 228 -9.30 20.09 -10.99
CA SER A 228 -8.19 21.00 -10.73
C SER A 228 -8.38 22.32 -11.48
N LEU A 229 -8.04 23.42 -10.81
CA LEU A 229 -7.94 24.74 -11.40
C LEU A 229 -6.49 25.19 -11.30
N ARG A 230 -5.95 25.74 -12.38
CA ARG A 230 -4.60 26.30 -12.43
C ARG A 230 -4.64 27.74 -12.92
N TYR A 231 -4.04 28.63 -12.16
CA TYR A 231 -3.80 30.02 -12.52
C TYR A 231 -2.30 30.27 -12.64
N ASN A 232 -1.85 30.62 -13.86
CA ASN A 232 -0.45 30.79 -14.18
C ASN A 232 -0.27 32.05 -15.07
N PRO A 233 -0.38 33.26 -14.46
CA PRO A 233 -0.35 34.53 -15.21
C PRO A 233 1.04 34.91 -15.70
N THR A 234 2.09 34.35 -15.09
CA THR A 234 3.51 34.61 -15.45
C THR A 234 4.33 33.34 -15.15
N ASP A 235 5.50 33.23 -15.74
CA ASP A 235 6.45 32.12 -15.50
C ASP A 235 6.85 32.01 -14.02
N ASN A 236 6.71 33.09 -13.25
CA ASN A 236 7.06 33.15 -11.84
C ASN A 236 5.89 32.90 -10.90
N PHE A 237 4.70 32.58 -11.40
CA PHE A 237 3.53 32.31 -10.58
C PHE A 237 2.73 31.14 -11.10
N ASP A 238 2.67 30.05 -10.33
CA ASP A 238 1.85 28.87 -10.64
C ASP A 238 1.04 28.47 -9.41
N TRP A 239 -0.27 28.53 -9.51
CA TRP A 239 -1.19 28.14 -8.44
C TRP A 239 -2.18 27.10 -8.91
N ILE A 240 -2.14 25.94 -8.28
CA ILE A 240 -3.04 24.83 -8.58
C ILE A 240 -3.87 24.52 -7.33
N VAL A 241 -5.19 24.48 -7.48
CA VAL A 241 -6.14 24.01 -6.47
C VAL A 241 -6.81 22.75 -7.02
N THR A 242 -6.75 21.68 -6.24
CA THR A 242 -7.32 20.38 -6.63
C THR A 242 -8.31 19.89 -5.58
N GLY A 243 -9.46 19.42 -6.02
CA GLY A 243 -10.43 18.69 -5.21
C GLY A 243 -10.59 17.26 -5.74
N ASP A 244 -10.70 16.29 -4.86
CA ASP A 244 -10.96 14.89 -5.23
C ASP A 244 -12.03 14.24 -4.35
N TYR A 245 -12.73 13.27 -4.92
CA TYR A 245 -13.72 12.44 -4.25
C TYR A 245 -13.55 10.98 -4.68
N THR A 246 -13.64 10.05 -3.74
CA THR A 246 -13.55 8.61 -3.97
C THR A 246 -14.66 7.90 -3.21
N TYR A 247 -15.31 6.97 -3.89
CA TYR A 247 -16.32 6.09 -3.34
C TYR A 247 -16.04 4.65 -3.73
N GLU A 248 -16.07 3.74 -2.76
CA GLU A 248 -15.96 2.30 -2.94
C GLU A 248 -17.07 1.62 -2.13
N ASN A 249 -17.76 0.65 -2.74
CA ASN A 249 -18.72 -0.21 -2.05
C ASN A 249 -18.69 -1.58 -2.73
N ARG A 250 -17.99 -2.52 -2.16
CA ARG A 250 -17.71 -3.83 -2.73
C ARG A 250 -17.81 -4.93 -1.70
N THR A 251 -17.87 -6.17 -2.16
CA THR A 251 -17.68 -7.33 -1.29
C THR A 251 -16.23 -7.36 -0.74
N ASN A 252 -16.04 -8.08 0.36
CA ASN A 252 -14.73 -8.27 0.95
C ASN A 252 -13.73 -8.89 -0.04
N ALA A 253 -12.44 -8.81 0.28
CA ALA A 253 -11.39 -9.39 -0.53
C ALA A 253 -11.59 -10.91 -0.70
N ALA A 254 -11.04 -11.46 -1.78
CA ALA A 254 -11.17 -12.85 -2.21
C ALA A 254 -10.37 -13.81 -1.30
N GLY A 255 -10.81 -13.97 -0.08
CA GLY A 255 -10.25 -14.90 0.90
C GLY A 255 -10.79 -16.32 0.69
N VAL A 256 -9.91 -17.30 0.81
CA VAL A 256 -10.26 -18.74 0.82
C VAL A 256 -9.63 -19.42 2.00
N MET A 257 -10.32 -20.44 2.55
CA MET A 257 -9.73 -21.33 3.54
C MET A 257 -8.59 -22.10 2.89
N SER A 258 -7.37 -21.92 3.41
CA SER A 258 -6.17 -22.59 2.87
C SER A 258 -5.81 -23.85 3.64
N ALA A 259 -6.21 -23.95 4.88
CA ALA A 259 -6.06 -25.17 5.71
C ALA A 259 -6.96 -25.12 6.94
N THR A 260 -7.35 -26.31 7.42
CA THR A 260 -8.05 -26.51 8.69
C THR A 260 -7.37 -27.59 9.52
N LEU A 261 -7.57 -27.52 10.85
CA LEU A 261 -7.28 -28.59 11.81
C LEU A 261 -8.61 -29.18 12.32
N PRO A 262 -9.08 -30.29 11.77
CA PRO A 262 -10.38 -30.87 12.16
C PRO A 262 -10.54 -31.07 13.64
N ALA A 263 -9.50 -31.42 14.37
CA ALA A 263 -9.52 -31.55 15.83
C ALA A 263 -9.96 -30.26 16.56
N LYS A 264 -9.84 -29.08 15.92
CA LYS A 264 -10.26 -27.80 16.48
C LYS A 264 -11.54 -27.26 15.84
N THR A 265 -11.94 -27.78 14.68
CA THR A 265 -13.10 -27.34 13.92
C THR A 265 -14.26 -28.35 13.99
N GLY A 266 -14.40 -29.04 15.13
CA GLY A 266 -15.49 -29.99 15.34
C GLY A 266 -15.42 -31.26 14.49
N GLY A 267 -14.24 -31.67 14.03
CA GLY A 267 -14.04 -32.84 13.18
C GLY A 267 -14.25 -32.60 11.70
N VAL A 268 -14.48 -31.34 11.27
CA VAL A 268 -14.80 -30.98 9.89
C VAL A 268 -13.65 -30.20 9.24
N ASP A 269 -13.35 -30.55 7.97
CA ASP A 269 -12.49 -29.75 7.11
C ASP A 269 -13.36 -28.73 6.35
N PHE A 270 -13.11 -27.44 6.59
CA PHE A 270 -13.81 -26.34 5.94
C PHE A 270 -13.10 -25.80 4.69
N THR A 271 -12.18 -26.54 4.10
CA THR A 271 -11.67 -26.19 2.77
C THR A 271 -12.75 -26.43 1.70
N CYS A 272 -13.07 -25.41 0.92
CA CYS A 272 -14.15 -25.46 -0.07
C CYS A 272 -13.64 -25.67 -1.51
N GLY A 273 -12.43 -25.23 -1.82
CA GLY A 273 -11.85 -25.30 -3.15
C GLY A 273 -11.02 -24.06 -3.55
N ARG A 274 -10.64 -23.96 -4.83
CA ARG A 274 -9.74 -22.89 -5.28
C ARG A 274 -10.34 -21.49 -5.21
N PHE A 275 -11.60 -21.35 -5.59
CA PHE A 275 -12.34 -20.09 -5.64
C PHE A 275 -13.65 -20.22 -4.87
N CYS A 276 -13.58 -20.78 -3.68
CA CYS A 276 -14.71 -21.02 -2.81
C CYS A 276 -14.30 -20.84 -1.34
N THR A 277 -15.20 -20.31 -0.55
CA THR A 277 -15.11 -20.26 0.93
C THR A 277 -16.48 -20.39 1.54
N TYR A 278 -16.55 -20.84 2.78
CA TYR A 278 -17.83 -20.89 3.49
C TYR A 278 -18.11 -19.59 4.22
N ALA A 279 -19.38 -19.21 4.26
CA ALA A 279 -19.84 -18.05 5.01
C ALA A 279 -19.96 -18.37 6.50
N SER A 280 -19.50 -17.45 7.34
CA SER A 280 -19.62 -17.56 8.81
C SER A 280 -20.70 -16.66 9.41
N TRP A 281 -21.43 -15.95 8.56
CA TRP A 281 -22.33 -14.86 8.93
C TRP A 281 -23.56 -15.26 9.73
N TYR A 282 -23.91 -16.50 9.69
CA TYR A 282 -25.14 -16.95 10.28
C TYR A 282 -25.03 -17.58 11.61
N MET A 283 -24.27 -17.19 12.26
CA MET A 283 -24.06 -17.44 13.59
C MET A 283 -25.22 -17.52 14.51
N PRO A 284 -26.27 -17.94 14.42
CA PRO A 284 -27.17 -17.83 15.54
C PRO A 284 -28.01 -18.97 15.89
N ALA A 285 -27.65 -20.11 15.64
CA ALA A 285 -28.36 -21.19 16.28
C ALA A 285 -28.17 -21.10 17.81
N GLY A 286 -29.10 -20.47 18.45
CA GLY A 286 -29.07 -20.16 19.88
C GLY A 286 -28.29 -18.90 20.24
N GLY A 287 -27.90 -18.15 19.24
CA GLY A 287 -26.99 -17.08 19.45
C GLY A 287 -27.64 -15.75 19.71
N GLN A 288 -27.77 -15.43 20.91
CA GLN A 288 -28.11 -14.10 21.33
C GLN A 288 -27.10 -13.04 20.97
N ALA A 289 -25.87 -13.42 20.87
CA ALA A 289 -24.78 -12.52 20.56
C ALA A 289 -24.81 -12.03 19.13
N THR A 290 -25.50 -12.66 18.30
CA THR A 290 -25.25 -12.73 16.88
C THR A 290 -25.78 -11.59 16.09
N GLN A 291 -26.93 -11.07 16.35
CA GLN A 291 -27.43 -9.90 15.62
C GLN A 291 -26.62 -8.64 15.93
N ALA A 292 -26.13 -8.51 17.16
CA ALA A 292 -25.32 -7.38 17.58
C ALA A 292 -23.93 -7.35 16.95
N TYR A 293 -23.40 -8.52 16.62
CA TYR A 293 -22.05 -8.70 16.08
C TYR A 293 -22.06 -9.15 14.61
N TYR A 294 -23.22 -9.18 13.97
CA TYR A 294 -23.30 -9.43 12.54
C TYR A 294 -22.45 -8.43 11.78
N THR A 295 -21.59 -8.92 10.94
CA THR A 295 -20.70 -8.12 10.12
C THR A 295 -21.05 -8.28 8.65
N PRO A 296 -21.27 -7.18 7.90
CA PRO A 296 -21.55 -7.29 6.49
C PRO A 296 -20.32 -7.81 5.74
N ASN A 297 -20.55 -8.61 4.69
CA ASN A 297 -19.49 -9.07 3.77
C ASN A 297 -19.04 -7.97 2.80
N THR A 298 -19.12 -6.72 3.21
CA THR A 298 -18.85 -5.57 2.35
C THR A 298 -17.85 -4.63 2.99
N THR A 299 -17.08 -3.99 2.13
CA THR A 299 -16.20 -2.86 2.45
C THR A 299 -16.74 -1.63 1.75
N LYS A 300 -17.03 -0.58 2.53
CA LYS A 300 -17.42 0.72 2.03
C LYS A 300 -16.35 1.73 2.40
N PHE A 301 -15.91 2.54 1.44
CA PHE A 301 -15.00 3.66 1.63
C PHE A 301 -15.58 4.90 0.95
N GLU A 302 -15.52 6.02 1.63
CA GLU A 302 -15.92 7.31 1.12
C GLU A 302 -14.93 8.37 1.58
N GLY A 303 -14.30 9.06 0.64
CA GLY A 303 -13.25 10.03 0.95
C GLY A 303 -13.27 11.23 0.02
N TRP A 304 -12.87 12.38 0.54
CA TRP A 304 -12.64 13.57 -0.26
C TRP A 304 -11.43 14.35 0.27
N GLY A 305 -10.84 15.14 -0.60
CA GLY A 305 -9.72 15.98 -0.28
C GLY A 305 -9.73 17.28 -1.07
N VAL A 306 -9.09 18.30 -0.51
CA VAL A 306 -8.77 19.55 -1.19
C VAL A 306 -7.31 19.87 -0.93
N SER A 307 -6.59 20.26 -1.96
CA SER A 307 -5.20 20.71 -1.86
C SER A 307 -4.96 21.99 -2.65
N SER A 308 -3.99 22.76 -2.22
CA SER A 308 -3.50 23.97 -2.87
C SER A 308 -1.98 23.87 -2.97
N ASN A 309 -1.45 23.96 -4.17
CA ASN A 309 -0.01 24.05 -4.45
C ASN A 309 0.27 25.40 -5.12
N LEU A 310 0.94 26.28 -4.40
CA LEU A 310 1.30 27.62 -4.85
C LEU A 310 2.81 27.72 -4.99
N THR A 311 3.28 28.10 -6.16
CA THR A 311 4.69 28.35 -6.45
C THR A 311 4.86 29.82 -6.88
N ILE A 312 5.79 30.54 -6.23
CA ILE A 312 6.10 31.94 -6.54
C ILE A 312 7.61 32.10 -6.71
N GLY A 313 8.05 32.55 -7.87
CA GLY A 313 9.42 33.03 -8.10
C GLY A 313 9.57 34.40 -7.45
N LEU A 314 10.35 34.49 -6.37
CA LEU A 314 10.65 35.75 -5.67
C LEU A 314 11.78 36.53 -6.37
N SER A 315 12.64 35.83 -7.07
CA SER A 315 13.68 36.32 -7.96
C SER A 315 14.08 35.21 -8.92
N ASP A 316 15.00 35.45 -9.86
CA ASP A 316 15.52 34.45 -10.79
C ASP A 316 16.18 33.27 -10.08
N SER A 317 16.72 33.50 -8.88
CA SER A 317 17.42 32.47 -8.06
C SER A 317 16.65 32.03 -6.82
N LEU A 318 15.42 32.48 -6.58
CA LEU A 318 14.69 32.22 -5.35
C LEU A 318 13.22 31.92 -5.62
N LYS A 319 12.75 30.71 -5.21
CA LYS A 319 11.39 30.23 -5.40
C LYS A 319 10.78 29.78 -4.08
N LEU A 320 9.60 30.30 -3.77
CA LEU A 320 8.76 29.86 -2.64
C LEU A 320 7.69 28.87 -3.13
N GLN A 321 7.52 27.78 -2.43
CA GLN A 321 6.43 26.84 -2.64
C GLN A 321 5.64 26.64 -1.35
N ALA A 322 4.31 26.70 -1.43
CA ALA A 322 3.40 26.43 -0.33
C ALA A 322 2.39 25.35 -0.71
N ILE A 323 2.35 24.26 0.07
CA ILE A 323 1.44 23.13 -0.16
C ILE A 323 0.56 23.00 1.07
N THR A 324 -0.75 23.19 0.88
CA THR A 324 -1.77 23.05 1.93
C THR A 324 -2.74 21.96 1.53
N ALA A 325 -3.09 21.09 2.44
CA ALA A 325 -4.08 20.04 2.16
C ALA A 325 -4.99 19.74 3.35
N TYR A 326 -6.22 19.43 3.05
CA TYR A 326 -7.18 18.84 3.98
C TYR A 326 -7.83 17.62 3.35
N ARG A 327 -7.96 16.53 4.13
CA ARG A 327 -8.56 15.29 3.68
C ARG A 327 -9.44 14.69 4.76
N LYS A 328 -10.58 14.15 4.36
CA LYS A 328 -11.49 13.39 5.22
C LYS A 328 -11.90 12.10 4.53
N TYR A 329 -11.98 11.00 5.29
CA TYR A 329 -12.65 9.79 4.82
C TYR A 329 -13.33 9.04 5.96
N ASN A 330 -14.28 8.20 5.56
CA ASN A 330 -14.91 7.18 6.39
C ASN A 330 -14.75 5.82 5.71
N GLN A 331 -14.46 4.79 6.49
CA GLN A 331 -14.38 3.42 6.02
C GLN A 331 -15.16 2.50 6.95
N VAL A 332 -16.08 1.71 6.39
CA VAL A 332 -16.85 0.69 7.09
C VAL A 332 -16.57 -0.67 6.49
N PHE A 333 -16.26 -1.66 7.30
CA PHE A 333 -16.06 -3.03 6.81
C PHE A 333 -16.32 -4.07 7.91
N GLY A 334 -16.75 -5.24 7.48
CA GLY A 334 -16.85 -6.42 8.31
C GLY A 334 -15.61 -7.30 8.22
N THR A 335 -15.26 -7.99 9.29
CA THR A 335 -14.22 -9.01 9.32
C THR A 335 -14.79 -10.36 9.66
N ASP A 336 -14.25 -11.39 9.03
CA ASP A 336 -14.43 -12.79 9.35
C ASP A 336 -13.04 -13.35 9.62
N ASP A 337 -12.74 -13.65 10.87
CA ASP A 337 -11.37 -13.97 11.28
C ASP A 337 -11.09 -15.47 11.21
N ASP A 338 -12.10 -16.32 11.18
CA ASP A 338 -11.95 -17.77 11.17
C ASP A 338 -12.37 -18.45 9.86
N TYR A 339 -13.15 -17.77 8.99
CA TYR A 339 -13.63 -18.26 7.70
C TYR A 339 -14.41 -19.57 7.79
N THR A 340 -15.07 -19.84 8.94
CA THR A 340 -15.87 -21.03 9.15
C THR A 340 -17.28 -20.72 9.62
N PRO A 341 -18.22 -21.60 9.33
CA PRO A 341 -19.55 -21.55 9.93
C PRO A 341 -19.59 -22.07 11.39
N PHE A 342 -18.48 -22.50 11.96
CA PHE A 342 -18.45 -23.13 13.26
C PHE A 342 -18.54 -22.11 14.40
N SER A 343 -19.74 -21.93 14.92
CA SER A 343 -20.08 -20.87 15.88
C SER A 343 -19.30 -20.90 17.20
N LEU A 344 -18.68 -22.04 17.55
CA LEU A 344 -17.92 -22.18 18.81
C LEU A 344 -16.51 -21.57 18.75
N ILE A 345 -15.98 -21.31 17.54
CA ILE A 345 -14.66 -20.69 17.36
C ILE A 345 -14.76 -19.34 16.62
N ALA A 346 -15.97 -18.86 16.41
CA ALA A 346 -16.19 -17.68 15.60
C ALA A 346 -15.37 -16.48 16.02
N GLY A 347 -14.84 -15.80 15.01
CA GLY A 347 -14.22 -14.51 15.11
C GLY A 347 -14.88 -13.56 14.10
N ALA A 348 -15.51 -12.50 14.58
CA ALA A 348 -16.16 -11.53 13.73
C ALA A 348 -15.97 -10.11 14.27
N GLY A 349 -15.78 -9.17 13.37
CA GLY A 349 -15.62 -7.77 13.72
C GLY A 349 -16.37 -6.86 12.75
N PHE A 350 -16.96 -5.81 13.27
CA PHE A 350 -17.45 -4.65 12.54
C PHE A 350 -16.51 -3.47 12.81
N ASN A 351 -16.10 -2.78 11.79
CA ASN A 351 -15.15 -1.67 11.90
C ASN A 351 -15.71 -0.45 11.16
N ASP A 352 -15.63 0.69 11.80
CA ASP A 352 -15.98 2.00 11.24
C ASP A 352 -14.89 3.00 11.63
N LEU A 353 -14.21 3.55 10.65
CA LEU A 353 -13.10 4.46 10.84
C LEU A 353 -13.41 5.82 10.22
N ASP A 354 -13.56 6.82 11.06
CA ASP A 354 -13.60 8.24 10.65
C ASP A 354 -12.20 8.85 10.79
N PHE A 355 -11.74 9.52 9.74
CA PHE A 355 -10.39 10.06 9.66
C PHE A 355 -10.39 11.47 9.05
N LYS A 356 -9.62 12.37 9.67
CA LYS A 356 -9.39 13.75 9.21
C LYS A 356 -7.91 14.07 9.29
N PHE A 357 -7.42 14.71 8.26
CA PHE A 357 -6.01 15.07 8.12
C PHE A 357 -5.87 16.47 7.54
N PHE A 358 -4.99 17.27 8.15
CA PHE A 358 -4.55 18.56 7.65
C PHE A 358 -3.03 18.56 7.54
N SER A 359 -2.48 19.13 6.47
CA SER A 359 -1.05 19.37 6.34
C SER A 359 -0.74 20.72 5.71
N GLN A 360 0.40 21.27 6.11
CA GLN A 360 1.00 22.47 5.55
C GLN A 360 2.49 22.25 5.36
N GLU A 361 2.99 22.52 4.16
CA GLU A 361 4.41 22.53 3.86
C GLU A 361 4.79 23.87 3.21
N LEU A 362 5.93 24.40 3.64
CA LEU A 362 6.54 25.59 3.04
C LEU A 362 7.97 25.21 2.65
N ARG A 363 8.35 25.50 1.41
CA ARG A 363 9.70 25.29 0.87
C ARG A 363 10.21 26.58 0.26
N LEU A 364 11.45 26.91 0.55
CA LEU A 364 12.20 27.97 -0.12
C LEU A 364 13.37 27.32 -0.83
N ASN A 365 13.39 27.40 -2.15
CA ASN A 365 14.44 26.89 -3.01
C ASN A 365 15.26 28.05 -3.53
N GLY A 366 16.58 27.96 -3.44
CA GLY A 366 17.46 29.03 -3.88
C GLY A 366 18.70 28.51 -4.59
N GLN A 367 19.42 29.44 -5.23
CA GLN A 367 20.72 29.23 -5.87
C GLN A 367 21.71 30.29 -5.41
N ILE A 368 22.97 29.95 -5.24
CA ILE A 368 24.08 30.88 -4.98
C ILE A 368 25.14 30.64 -6.02
N GLY A 369 25.22 31.56 -6.97
CA GLY A 369 26.00 31.36 -8.20
C GLY A 369 25.52 30.13 -8.96
N ASP A 370 26.41 29.55 -9.77
CA ASP A 370 26.10 28.33 -10.55
C ASP A 370 26.46 27.04 -9.79
N ASN A 371 27.05 27.15 -8.59
CA ASN A 371 27.70 26.04 -7.91
C ASN A 371 26.92 25.52 -6.69
N ILE A 372 25.92 26.24 -6.19
CA ILE A 372 25.22 25.85 -4.95
C ILE A 372 23.71 25.98 -5.15
N ASP A 373 23.04 24.87 -5.05
CA ASP A 373 21.60 24.81 -4.88
C ASP A 373 21.24 24.50 -3.43
N TRP A 374 20.21 25.14 -2.92
CA TRP A 374 19.74 24.87 -1.58
C TRP A 374 18.21 24.87 -1.47
N THR A 375 17.73 24.13 -0.51
CA THR A 375 16.32 24.08 -0.15
C THR A 375 16.21 24.12 1.37
N VAL A 376 15.36 24.97 1.91
CA VAL A 376 14.95 24.92 3.33
C VAL A 376 13.44 24.87 3.42
N GLY A 377 12.91 24.20 4.42
CA GLY A 377 11.47 24.11 4.57
C GLY A 377 11.00 23.71 5.95
N GLY A 378 9.70 23.83 6.13
CA GLY A 378 8.97 23.41 7.30
C GLY A 378 7.72 22.64 6.95
N PHE A 379 7.40 21.66 7.75
CA PHE A 379 6.22 20.80 7.59
C PHE A 379 5.44 20.69 8.89
N TYR A 380 4.14 20.74 8.78
CA TYR A 380 3.20 20.48 9.87
C TYR A 380 2.07 19.60 9.42
N ASN A 381 1.67 18.62 10.23
CA ASN A 381 0.40 17.93 10.05
C ASN A 381 -0.34 17.73 11.37
N ASN A 382 -1.65 17.57 11.25
CA ASN A 382 -2.55 17.21 12.33
C ASN A 382 -3.55 16.16 11.81
N GLN A 383 -3.69 15.08 12.57
CA GLN A 383 -4.55 13.94 12.29
C GLN A 383 -5.50 13.75 13.46
N THR A 384 -6.77 13.53 13.16
CA THR A 384 -7.77 13.06 14.13
C THR A 384 -8.53 11.90 13.54
N SER A 385 -8.72 10.85 14.32
CA SER A 385 -9.53 9.70 13.91
C SER A 385 -10.34 9.16 15.09
N VAL A 386 -11.43 8.50 14.75
CA VAL A 386 -12.21 7.68 15.69
C VAL A 386 -12.29 6.29 15.09
N TYR A 387 -11.80 5.31 15.81
CA TYR A 387 -11.89 3.92 15.44
C TYR A 387 -13.00 3.25 16.27
N PHE A 388 -14.16 3.11 15.64
CA PHE A 388 -15.26 2.36 16.19
C PHE A 388 -15.17 0.90 15.78
N THR A 389 -15.35 -0.03 16.72
CA THR A 389 -15.33 -1.46 16.43
C THR A 389 -16.34 -2.21 17.29
N ARG A 390 -16.90 -3.30 16.75
CA ARG A 390 -17.58 -4.34 17.50
C ARG A 390 -16.87 -5.65 17.27
N GLN A 391 -16.49 -6.34 18.32
CA GLN A 391 -15.69 -7.56 18.24
C GLN A 391 -16.40 -8.70 18.95
N ASP A 392 -16.44 -9.87 18.31
CA ASP A 392 -16.76 -11.16 18.89
C ASP A 392 -15.53 -12.06 18.70
N ILE A 393 -14.81 -12.34 19.77
CA ILE A 393 -13.53 -13.05 19.72
C ILE A 393 -13.64 -14.36 20.49
N ARG A 394 -14.49 -15.27 20.02
CA ARG A 394 -14.70 -16.58 20.63
C ARG A 394 -13.49 -17.49 20.53
N TYR A 395 -12.71 -17.32 19.49
CA TYR A 395 -11.55 -18.17 19.21
C TYR A 395 -10.43 -18.09 20.26
N ILE A 396 -10.40 -17.09 21.11
CA ILE A 396 -9.44 -17.00 22.23
C ILE A 396 -9.88 -17.78 23.48
N VAL A 397 -11.06 -18.38 23.44
CA VAL A 397 -11.68 -19.08 24.58
C VAL A 397 -11.70 -20.59 24.31
N PRO A 398 -11.55 -21.45 25.31
CA PRO A 398 -11.73 -22.88 25.12
C PRO A 398 -13.10 -23.21 24.53
N ILE A 399 -13.13 -24.15 23.56
CA ILE A 399 -14.36 -24.56 22.87
C ILE A 399 -15.37 -25.03 23.89
N GLY A 400 -16.61 -24.55 23.76
CA GLY A 400 -17.74 -24.97 24.58
C GLY A 400 -17.88 -24.22 25.91
N VAL A 401 -17.19 -23.10 26.12
CA VAL A 401 -17.31 -22.26 27.32
C VAL A 401 -17.89 -20.87 26.96
N PRO A 402 -19.19 -20.76 26.60
CA PRO A 402 -19.80 -19.51 26.14
C PRO A 402 -19.74 -18.37 27.17
N ALA A 403 -19.70 -18.69 28.46
CA ALA A 403 -19.59 -17.70 29.53
C ALA A 403 -18.28 -16.88 29.48
N LEU A 404 -17.28 -17.36 28.74
CA LEU A 404 -15.99 -16.72 28.60
C LEU A 404 -15.85 -15.97 27.25
N PHE A 405 -16.88 -15.96 26.40
CA PHE A 405 -16.81 -15.27 25.09
C PHE A 405 -16.58 -13.81 25.31
N LEU A 406 -15.55 -13.28 24.63
CA LEU A 406 -15.23 -11.87 24.66
C LEU A 406 -15.96 -11.15 23.53
N GLN A 407 -16.94 -10.34 23.93
CA GLN A 407 -17.74 -9.52 23.05
C GLN A 407 -17.75 -8.08 23.57
N PHE A 408 -17.29 -7.15 22.77
CA PHE A 408 -17.21 -5.75 23.19
C PHE A 408 -17.37 -4.78 22.00
N GLN A 409 -17.65 -3.54 22.36
CA GLN A 409 -17.60 -2.39 21.49
C GLN A 409 -16.44 -1.49 21.91
N GLY A 410 -15.66 -1.05 20.92
CA GLY A 410 -14.64 -0.01 21.07
C GLY A 410 -15.09 1.27 20.36
N ASN A 411 -14.65 2.42 20.85
CA ASN A 411 -14.87 3.71 20.20
C ASN A 411 -13.69 4.63 20.52
N ASP A 412 -12.56 4.39 19.91
CA ASP A 412 -11.27 4.93 20.30
C ASP A 412 -10.94 6.22 19.56
N PRO A 413 -10.95 7.39 20.20
CA PRO A 413 -10.43 8.62 19.63
C PRO A 413 -8.90 8.62 19.64
N ILE A 414 -8.32 9.01 18.49
CA ILE A 414 -6.89 9.08 18.26
C ILE A 414 -6.55 10.47 17.72
N LYS A 415 -5.54 11.13 18.30
CA LYS A 415 -5.00 12.40 17.81
C LYS A 415 -3.51 12.23 17.60
N ALA A 416 -3.02 12.68 16.46
CA ALA A 416 -1.59 12.70 16.18
C ALA A 416 -1.20 13.99 15.46
N ASN A 417 -0.02 14.51 15.77
CA ASN A 417 0.56 15.61 15.04
C ASN A 417 2.07 15.42 14.86
N SER A 418 2.60 16.08 13.83
CA SER A 418 4.02 16.09 13.56
C SER A 418 4.44 17.46 13.05
N LYS A 419 5.64 17.89 13.45
CA LYS A 419 6.31 19.14 13.03
C LYS A 419 7.71 18.80 12.58
N ALA A 420 8.16 19.41 11.48
CA ALA A 420 9.51 19.23 11.03
C ALA A 420 10.11 20.49 10.40
N ALA A 421 11.41 20.63 10.54
CA ALA A 421 12.23 21.57 9.79
C ALA A 421 13.32 20.81 9.05
N PHE A 422 13.60 21.20 7.80
CA PHE A 422 14.56 20.50 6.97
C PHE A 422 15.35 21.45 6.07
N GLY A 423 16.49 20.96 5.62
CA GLY A 423 17.31 21.66 4.65
C GLY A 423 18.16 20.68 3.85
N THR A 424 18.41 21.05 2.59
CA THR A 424 19.26 20.32 1.65
C THR A 424 20.16 21.31 0.94
N VAL A 425 21.43 20.96 0.73
CA VAL A 425 22.39 21.71 -0.07
C VAL A 425 22.95 20.75 -1.12
N ILE A 426 23.01 21.22 -2.35
CA ILE A 426 23.62 20.53 -3.48
C ILE A 426 24.79 21.40 -3.94
N LEU A 427 25.98 20.86 -3.90
CA LEU A 427 27.22 21.51 -4.31
C LEU A 427 27.67 20.93 -5.65
N HIS A 428 28.01 21.80 -6.59
CA HIS A 428 28.57 21.45 -7.90
C HIS A 428 30.03 21.93 -7.98
N PRO A 429 30.99 21.20 -7.37
CA PRO A 429 32.41 21.60 -7.42
C PRO A 429 32.99 21.58 -8.83
N SER A 430 32.37 20.82 -9.74
CA SER A 430 32.61 20.81 -11.18
C SER A 430 31.38 20.29 -11.91
N ASP A 431 31.34 20.44 -13.23
CA ASP A 431 30.26 19.91 -14.09
C ASP A 431 30.10 18.38 -13.99
N ALA A 432 31.16 17.68 -13.60
CA ALA A 432 31.15 16.22 -13.47
C ALA A 432 30.89 15.73 -12.06
N PHE A 433 31.04 16.54 -11.02
CA PHE A 433 31.01 16.09 -9.64
C PHE A 433 30.03 16.89 -8.80
N THR A 434 29.08 16.17 -8.16
CA THR A 434 28.05 16.76 -7.29
C THR A 434 28.09 16.13 -5.91
N ILE A 435 27.89 16.95 -4.87
CA ILE A 435 27.72 16.50 -3.48
C ILE A 435 26.40 17.03 -2.97
N THR A 436 25.57 16.15 -2.42
CA THR A 436 24.29 16.52 -1.80
C THR A 436 24.32 16.19 -0.32
N GLY A 437 24.04 17.17 0.53
CA GLY A 437 23.85 17.01 1.97
C GLY A 437 22.44 17.45 2.38
N GLY A 438 21.77 16.65 3.19
CA GLY A 438 20.45 16.97 3.71
C GLY A 438 20.29 16.63 5.19
N ILE A 439 19.47 17.41 5.90
CA ILE A 439 19.14 17.19 7.31
C ILE A 439 17.67 17.53 7.56
N ARG A 440 17.02 16.78 8.45
CA ARG A 440 15.63 17.03 8.89
C ARG A 440 15.52 16.71 10.38
N TYR A 441 14.93 17.62 11.13
CA TYR A 441 14.45 17.37 12.50
C TYR A 441 12.94 17.20 12.47
N THR A 442 12.44 16.14 13.10
CA THR A 442 11.01 15.84 13.19
C THR A 442 10.63 15.60 14.64
N LYS A 443 9.52 16.19 15.10
CA LYS A 443 8.90 15.94 16.40
C LYS A 443 7.49 15.42 16.21
N GLU A 444 7.11 14.38 16.95
CA GLU A 444 5.82 13.68 16.88
C GLU A 444 5.14 13.61 18.24
N HIS A 445 3.81 13.63 18.21
CA HIS A 445 2.98 13.40 19.39
C HIS A 445 1.72 12.62 18.99
N LYS A 446 1.33 11.62 19.79
CA LYS A 446 0.11 10.82 19.63
C LYS A 446 -0.59 10.61 20.95
N ASP A 447 -1.90 10.86 20.97
CA ASP A 447 -2.83 10.53 22.04
C ASP A 447 -3.78 9.43 21.58
N TYR A 448 -3.91 8.39 22.36
CA TYR A 448 -4.88 7.31 22.14
C TYR A 448 -5.71 7.14 23.41
N THR A 449 -7.03 7.15 23.27
CA THR A 449 -7.95 6.87 24.38
C THR A 449 -8.72 5.59 24.07
N PHE A 450 -8.69 4.63 25.00
CA PHE A 450 -9.42 3.38 24.86
C PHE A 450 -10.83 3.53 25.43
N VAL A 451 -11.83 3.20 24.62
CA VAL A 451 -13.21 3.13 25.04
C VAL A 451 -13.67 1.68 24.84
N ARG A 452 -14.07 1.02 25.92
CA ARG A 452 -14.50 -0.38 25.90
C ARG A 452 -15.81 -0.50 26.69
N THR A 453 -16.85 -0.86 25.96
CA THR A 453 -18.18 -1.06 26.54
C THR A 453 -18.80 -2.35 26.03
N ARG A 454 -19.87 -2.78 26.66
CA ARG A 454 -20.79 -3.71 26.02
C ARG A 454 -21.38 -3.02 24.78
N TRP A 455 -21.86 -3.83 23.82
CA TRP A 455 -22.43 -3.29 22.58
C TRP A 455 -23.68 -2.42 22.80
N ASP A 456 -24.37 -2.57 23.95
CA ASP A 456 -25.49 -1.71 24.37
C ASP A 456 -25.03 -0.43 25.10
N GLY A 457 -23.73 -0.17 25.17
CA GLY A 457 -23.14 0.95 25.88
C GLY A 457 -22.94 0.74 27.39
N GLY A 458 -23.35 -0.40 27.92
CA GLY A 458 -23.19 -0.73 29.33
C GLY A 458 -21.74 -1.05 29.72
N VAL A 459 -21.50 -1.19 31.02
CA VAL A 459 -20.19 -1.57 31.58
C VAL A 459 -19.82 -2.98 31.12
N LEU A 460 -18.64 -3.10 30.51
CA LEU A 460 -18.06 -4.39 30.14
C LEU A 460 -17.37 -5.01 31.35
N THR A 461 -17.78 -6.21 31.71
CA THR A 461 -17.09 -7.06 32.70
C THR A 461 -16.72 -8.36 32.01
N ASP A 462 -15.44 -8.67 31.97
CA ASP A 462 -14.91 -9.85 31.29
C ASP A 462 -13.71 -10.42 32.05
N ILE A 463 -13.34 -11.66 31.74
CA ILE A 463 -12.26 -12.38 32.42
C ILE A 463 -10.87 -11.95 31.97
N PHE A 464 -10.75 -11.27 30.84
CA PHE A 464 -9.48 -10.82 30.28
C PHE A 464 -9.11 -9.42 30.75
N GLY A 465 -10.05 -8.64 31.30
CA GLY A 465 -9.83 -7.29 31.77
C GLY A 465 -9.99 -6.20 30.70
N VAL A 466 -10.56 -6.55 29.52
CA VAL A 466 -10.80 -5.59 28.43
C VAL A 466 -11.72 -4.44 28.89
N GLY A 467 -12.70 -4.71 29.75
CA GLY A 467 -13.56 -3.68 30.33
C GLY A 467 -12.82 -2.66 31.19
N ALA A 468 -11.71 -3.03 31.82
CA ALA A 468 -10.88 -2.14 32.60
C ALA A 468 -10.08 -1.12 31.76
N LEU A 469 -10.04 -1.31 30.44
CA LEU A 469 -9.43 -0.36 29.51
C LEU A 469 -10.26 0.92 29.35
N ASN A 470 -11.55 0.88 29.68
CA ASN A 470 -12.45 1.99 29.42
C ASN A 470 -11.97 3.30 30.08
N GLY A 471 -11.72 4.32 29.26
CA GLY A 471 -11.17 5.61 29.68
C GLY A 471 -9.63 5.65 29.87
N SER A 472 -8.93 4.53 29.68
CA SER A 472 -7.46 4.49 29.73
C SER A 472 -6.87 5.27 28.56
N LYS A 473 -5.69 5.88 28.79
CA LYS A 473 -4.97 6.66 27.78
C LYS A 473 -3.56 6.13 27.61
N ALA A 474 -3.09 6.16 26.37
CA ALA A 474 -1.70 5.96 26.02
C ALA A 474 -1.21 7.17 25.22
N VAL A 475 -0.01 7.65 25.54
CA VAL A 475 0.61 8.82 24.90
C VAL A 475 1.98 8.41 24.40
N TYR A 476 2.28 8.78 23.17
CA TYR A 476 3.60 8.66 22.58
C TYR A 476 4.13 10.04 22.19
N GLU A 477 5.36 10.33 22.59
CA GLU A 477 6.13 11.49 22.15
C GLU A 477 7.49 11.02 21.64
N GLY A 478 7.94 11.58 20.54
CA GLY A 478 9.23 11.27 19.96
C GLY A 478 9.76 12.40 19.10
N ASP A 479 11.09 12.44 18.99
CA ASP A 479 11.76 13.33 18.08
C ASP A 479 12.99 12.64 17.45
N ARG A 480 13.38 13.14 16.26
CA ARG A 480 14.49 12.55 15.52
C ARG A 480 15.13 13.50 14.54
N VAL A 481 16.43 13.31 14.36
CA VAL A 481 17.20 13.89 13.26
C VAL A 481 17.49 12.80 12.23
N ASP A 482 17.08 13.02 11.00
CA ASP A 482 17.51 12.25 9.83
C ASP A 482 18.44 13.06 8.95
N TRP A 483 19.35 12.38 8.28
CA TRP A 483 20.34 13.01 7.42
C TRP A 483 20.64 12.15 6.19
N ARG A 484 21.15 12.79 5.16
CA ARG A 484 21.60 12.18 3.92
C ARG A 484 22.90 12.85 3.46
N LEU A 485 23.82 12.04 2.97
CA LEU A 485 24.99 12.47 2.23
C LEU A 485 25.09 11.63 0.95
N SER A 486 25.16 12.29 -0.19
CA SER A 486 25.31 11.67 -1.50
C SER A 486 26.42 12.34 -2.26
N ALA A 487 27.15 11.55 -3.03
CA ALA A 487 28.11 12.07 -4.01
C ALA A 487 27.88 11.36 -5.34
N ASP A 488 27.91 12.08 -6.42
CA ASP A 488 27.80 11.52 -7.76
C ASP A 488 28.86 12.08 -8.69
N TYR A 489 29.25 11.24 -9.64
CA TYR A 489 30.27 11.57 -10.63
C TYR A 489 29.80 11.14 -12.03
N ARG A 490 29.82 12.09 -12.95
CA ARG A 490 29.46 11.90 -14.35
C ARG A 490 30.72 11.64 -15.17
N PHE A 491 30.91 10.38 -15.56
CA PHE A 491 32.06 9.94 -16.37
C PHE A 491 31.94 10.39 -17.83
N SER A 492 30.72 10.44 -18.33
CA SER A 492 30.35 10.97 -19.64
C SER A 492 28.89 11.46 -19.59
N PRO A 493 28.37 12.14 -20.61
CA PRO A 493 26.97 12.54 -20.69
C PRO A 493 26.00 11.35 -20.49
N GLU A 494 26.44 10.13 -20.80
CA GLU A 494 25.65 8.91 -20.76
C GLU A 494 25.86 8.05 -19.51
N VAL A 495 26.87 8.36 -18.67
CA VAL A 495 27.25 7.50 -17.54
C VAL A 495 27.41 8.29 -16.25
N LEU A 496 26.51 8.07 -15.30
CA LEU A 496 26.53 8.60 -13.95
C LEU A 496 26.72 7.47 -12.94
N ALA A 497 27.69 7.60 -12.04
CA ALA A 497 27.76 6.76 -10.83
C ALA A 497 27.51 7.60 -9.58
N TYR A 498 26.91 6.98 -8.56
CA TYR A 498 26.65 7.66 -7.29
C TYR A 498 26.86 6.73 -6.08
N ALA A 499 27.09 7.36 -4.93
CA ALA A 499 27.10 6.71 -3.64
C ALA A 499 26.32 7.55 -2.62
N THR A 500 25.49 6.90 -1.81
CA THR A 500 24.62 7.58 -0.84
C THR A 500 24.65 6.85 0.50
N VAL A 501 24.70 7.63 1.58
CA VAL A 501 24.33 7.18 2.92
C VAL A 501 23.14 8.00 3.38
N SER A 502 22.08 7.33 3.81
CA SER A 502 20.86 8.01 4.24
C SER A 502 20.23 7.33 5.46
N THR A 503 19.49 8.12 6.23
CA THR A 503 18.70 7.61 7.36
C THR A 503 17.22 7.87 7.14
N GLY A 504 16.40 7.09 7.81
CA GLY A 504 14.96 7.27 7.87
C GLY A 504 14.37 6.51 9.03
N PHE A 505 13.12 6.80 9.34
CA PHE A 505 12.40 6.15 10.42
C PHE A 505 10.93 5.94 10.11
N LYS A 506 10.35 4.95 10.78
CA LYS A 506 8.90 4.81 10.95
C LYS A 506 8.58 5.22 12.38
N GLY A 507 7.59 6.09 12.56
CA GLY A 507 7.21 6.64 13.87
C GLY A 507 6.95 5.54 14.90
N GLY A 508 7.23 5.85 16.15
CA GLY A 508 6.78 5.06 17.27
C GLY A 508 5.28 5.21 17.51
N GLY A 509 4.75 4.53 18.49
CA GLY A 509 3.31 4.56 18.73
C GLY A 509 2.87 3.86 19.97
N VAL A 510 1.57 3.50 19.96
CA VAL A 510 0.90 2.82 21.06
C VAL A 510 0.27 1.53 20.56
N THR A 511 0.23 0.51 21.40
CA THR A 511 -0.49 -0.74 21.12
C THR A 511 -1.98 -0.47 21.04
N ALA A 512 -2.56 -0.62 19.84
CA ALA A 512 -3.97 -0.28 19.58
C ALA A 512 -4.98 -1.36 20.00
N ARG A 513 -4.52 -2.60 20.25
CA ARG A 513 -5.36 -3.77 20.58
C ARG A 513 -4.93 -4.45 21.88
N PRO A 514 -4.86 -3.69 23.02
CA PRO A 514 -4.52 -4.28 24.31
C PRO A 514 -5.70 -5.07 24.86
N PHE A 515 -5.40 -6.13 25.64
CA PHE A 515 -6.38 -6.88 26.42
C PHE A 515 -6.42 -6.47 27.90
N THR A 516 -5.34 -5.87 28.40
CA THR A 516 -5.24 -5.42 29.79
C THR A 516 -4.92 -3.92 29.85
N LYS A 517 -5.19 -3.32 31.01
CA LYS A 517 -4.84 -1.92 31.26
C LYS A 517 -3.33 -1.68 31.23
N ASN A 518 -2.53 -2.66 31.69
CA ASN A 518 -1.09 -2.54 31.64
C ASN A 518 -0.56 -2.58 30.20
N GLN A 519 -1.12 -3.47 29.34
CA GLN A 519 -0.80 -3.49 27.93
C GLN A 519 -1.15 -2.16 27.23
N ALA A 520 -2.25 -1.49 27.63
CA ALA A 520 -2.63 -0.21 27.09
C ALA A 520 -1.67 0.93 27.50
N VAL A 521 -1.36 1.00 28.79
CA VAL A 521 -0.58 2.12 29.36
C VAL A 521 0.92 1.96 29.10
N ASN A 522 1.42 0.72 29.19
CA ASN A 522 2.85 0.39 29.01
C ASN A 522 3.17 -0.01 27.57
N GLY A 523 2.18 -0.17 26.70
CA GLY A 523 2.33 -0.68 25.34
C GLY A 523 2.76 0.38 24.32
N THR A 524 3.56 1.36 24.71
CA THR A 524 4.25 2.24 23.76
C THR A 524 5.46 1.52 23.18
N PHE A 525 5.80 1.86 21.94
CA PHE A 525 6.97 1.33 21.25
C PHE A 525 7.75 2.43 20.55
N ASP A 526 9.05 2.24 20.45
CA ASP A 526 9.98 3.19 19.86
C ASP A 526 9.94 3.18 18.33
N PRO A 527 10.44 4.25 17.67
CA PRO A 527 10.59 4.28 16.23
C PRO A 527 11.48 3.16 15.70
N GLU A 528 11.10 2.57 14.57
CA GLU A 528 12.04 1.80 13.74
C GLU A 528 12.97 2.76 13.03
N THR A 529 14.22 2.38 12.91
CA THR A 529 15.23 3.24 12.29
C THR A 529 16.07 2.48 11.28
N LEU A 530 16.39 3.12 10.18
CA LEU A 530 17.22 2.56 9.11
C LEU A 530 18.38 3.48 8.79
N ARG A 531 19.56 2.88 8.61
CA ARG A 531 20.69 3.50 7.92
C ARG A 531 20.97 2.68 6.68
N ALA A 532 20.87 3.31 5.53
CA ALA A 532 21.10 2.70 4.24
C ALA A 532 22.40 3.21 3.62
N TYR A 533 23.15 2.30 3.02
CA TYR A 533 24.30 2.56 2.17
C TYR A 533 23.94 2.05 0.77
N GLU A 534 24.09 2.89 -0.22
CA GLU A 534 23.75 2.58 -1.61
C GLU A 534 24.82 3.07 -2.56
N VAL A 535 25.14 2.27 -3.56
CA VAL A 535 25.91 2.67 -4.74
C VAL A 535 25.11 2.34 -5.99
N GLY A 536 25.18 3.18 -7.00
CA GLY A 536 24.46 2.95 -8.24
C GLY A 536 25.16 3.49 -9.46
N LEU A 537 24.73 2.96 -10.60
CA LEU A 537 25.19 3.32 -11.94
C LEU A 537 23.96 3.56 -12.82
N LYS A 538 23.93 4.70 -13.51
CA LYS A 538 22.90 5.05 -14.49
C LYS A 538 23.56 5.25 -15.85
N THR A 539 23.03 4.59 -16.87
CA THR A 539 23.62 4.62 -18.20
C THR A 539 22.55 4.76 -19.29
N ASP A 540 22.86 5.58 -20.29
CA ASP A 540 22.17 5.67 -21.57
C ASP A 540 23.19 5.31 -22.67
N LEU A 541 23.15 4.08 -23.18
CA LEU A 541 24.14 3.50 -24.09
C LEU A 541 23.62 3.49 -25.54
N PHE A 542 24.55 3.45 -26.51
CA PHE A 542 24.24 3.31 -27.95
C PHE A 542 23.27 4.39 -28.43
N ASP A 543 23.65 5.65 -28.25
CA ASP A 543 22.80 6.82 -28.59
C ASP A 543 21.41 6.77 -27.94
N ARG A 544 21.38 6.35 -26.66
CA ARG A 544 20.16 6.20 -25.85
C ARG A 544 19.21 5.06 -26.30
N MET A 545 19.66 4.17 -27.18
CA MET A 545 18.88 2.98 -27.55
C MET A 545 18.75 1.99 -26.38
N VAL A 546 19.69 2.00 -25.46
CA VAL A 546 19.70 1.11 -24.29
C VAL A 546 19.94 1.92 -23.02
N ARG A 547 19.01 1.82 -22.09
CA ARG A 547 19.14 2.35 -20.72
C ARG A 547 19.32 1.19 -19.75
N LEU A 548 20.35 1.27 -18.91
CA LEU A 548 20.58 0.30 -17.83
C LEU A 548 20.92 1.05 -16.55
N ASN A 549 20.08 0.89 -15.52
CA ASN A 549 20.30 1.43 -14.19
C ASN A 549 20.51 0.27 -13.21
N LEU A 550 21.60 0.33 -12.47
CA LEU A 550 22.00 -0.68 -11.48
C LEU A 550 22.13 -0.03 -10.11
N SER A 551 21.73 -0.73 -9.07
CA SER A 551 22.03 -0.32 -7.69
C SER A 551 22.31 -1.53 -6.81
N ALA A 552 23.19 -1.30 -5.81
CA ALA A 552 23.48 -2.23 -4.72
C ALA A 552 23.28 -1.49 -3.41
N PHE A 553 22.64 -2.13 -2.44
CA PHE A 553 22.32 -1.51 -1.16
C PHE A 553 22.60 -2.43 0.02
N TYR A 554 22.89 -1.81 1.17
CA TYR A 554 22.98 -2.44 2.48
C TYR A 554 22.22 -1.58 3.49
N ASN A 555 21.31 -2.20 4.25
CA ASN A 555 20.41 -1.58 5.21
C ASN A 555 20.70 -2.13 6.62
N ASP A 556 21.14 -1.27 7.55
CA ASP A 556 21.21 -1.57 8.98
C ASP A 556 19.89 -1.12 9.62
N TYR A 557 19.05 -2.08 10.02
CA TYR A 557 17.68 -1.88 10.44
C TYR A 557 17.53 -2.19 11.93
N LYS A 558 17.06 -1.22 12.71
CA LYS A 558 16.99 -1.31 14.17
C LYS A 558 15.59 -1.09 14.70
N ASN A 559 15.33 -1.68 15.87
CA ASN A 559 14.08 -1.55 16.60
C ASN A 559 12.86 -1.95 15.75
N ILE A 560 12.96 -3.02 14.97
CA ILE A 560 11.91 -3.50 14.05
C ILE A 560 10.63 -3.76 14.84
N GLN A 561 9.54 -3.11 14.45
CA GLN A 561 8.23 -3.22 15.08
C GLN A 561 7.46 -4.40 14.50
N LEU A 562 7.10 -5.35 15.35
CA LEU A 562 6.29 -6.50 14.95
C LEU A 562 5.17 -6.76 15.97
N PRO A 563 4.05 -7.36 15.54
CA PRO A 563 3.08 -7.90 16.48
C PRO A 563 3.69 -9.09 17.23
N ILE A 564 3.64 -9.05 18.53
CA ILE A 564 4.09 -10.14 19.41
C ILE A 564 2.90 -10.76 20.15
N GLY A 565 3.03 -12.03 20.50
CA GLY A 565 2.01 -12.81 21.21
C GLY A 565 2.32 -13.05 22.69
N ASP A 566 3.33 -12.39 23.25
CA ASP A 566 3.69 -12.48 24.67
C ASP A 566 3.81 -11.07 25.25
N CYS A 567 2.88 -10.69 26.09
CA CYS A 567 2.84 -9.39 26.77
C CYS A 567 3.35 -9.43 28.21
N SER A 568 4.00 -10.52 28.63
CA SER A 568 4.47 -10.71 30.01
C SER A 568 5.23 -9.48 30.56
N ALA A 569 6.10 -8.87 29.74
CA ALA A 569 6.85 -7.69 30.15
C ALA A 569 5.96 -6.46 30.37
N LEU A 570 4.86 -6.33 29.64
CA LEU A 570 3.92 -5.21 29.76
C LEU A 570 3.02 -5.39 30.99
N ASP A 571 2.61 -6.61 31.27
CA ASP A 571 1.70 -6.97 32.38
C ASP A 571 2.44 -7.24 33.69
N GLY A 572 3.77 -7.28 33.69
CA GLY A 572 4.60 -7.49 34.88
C GLY A 572 4.81 -8.96 35.25
N PHE A 573 4.68 -9.86 34.29
CA PHE A 573 4.93 -11.29 34.45
C PHE A 573 6.34 -11.69 33.95
N ALA A 574 6.77 -12.87 34.36
CA ALA A 574 7.98 -13.46 33.76
C ALA A 574 7.69 -13.88 32.30
N PRO A 575 8.69 -13.84 31.40
CA PRO A 575 8.49 -14.18 29.99
C PRO A 575 7.79 -15.52 29.77
N GLY A 576 6.72 -15.53 28.97
CA GLY A 576 5.91 -16.71 28.66
C GLY A 576 4.97 -17.18 29.76
N THR A 577 4.79 -16.41 30.85
CA THR A 577 3.91 -16.77 31.96
C THR A 577 2.66 -15.90 32.10
N ASP A 578 2.48 -14.95 31.18
CA ASP A 578 1.31 -14.09 31.12
C ASP A 578 0.04 -14.92 30.82
N PRO A 579 -0.98 -14.88 31.70
CA PRO A 579 -2.22 -15.59 31.46
C PRO A 579 -3.17 -14.87 30.49
N PHE A 580 -2.87 -13.62 30.13
CA PHE A 580 -3.73 -12.79 29.30
C PHE A 580 -3.38 -12.92 27.81
N PRO A 581 -4.37 -12.77 26.92
CA PRO A 581 -4.09 -12.65 25.48
C PRO A 581 -3.21 -11.44 25.18
N CYS A 582 -2.42 -11.56 24.13
CA CYS A 582 -1.53 -10.49 23.66
C CYS A 582 -1.61 -10.29 22.14
N ALA A 583 -1.77 -9.03 21.71
CA ALA A 583 -1.68 -8.60 20.31
C ALA A 583 -0.96 -7.23 20.23
N ALA A 584 0.11 -7.08 21.02
CA ALA A 584 0.86 -5.84 21.12
C ALA A 584 1.83 -5.69 19.94
N ILE A 585 2.00 -4.46 19.45
CA ILE A 585 3.16 -4.09 18.64
C ILE A 585 4.30 -3.74 19.59
N GLN A 586 5.46 -4.32 19.36
CA GLN A 586 6.68 -4.07 20.15
C GLN A 586 7.90 -4.00 19.23
N ASN A 587 8.98 -3.41 19.72
CA ASN A 587 10.28 -3.48 19.06
C ASN A 587 10.85 -4.89 19.24
N ALA A 588 10.88 -5.66 18.13
CA ALA A 588 11.22 -7.09 18.17
C ALA A 588 12.71 -7.40 18.07
N GLY A 589 13.51 -6.45 17.60
CA GLY A 589 14.95 -6.62 17.45
C GLY A 589 15.55 -5.82 16.31
N ASP A 590 16.77 -6.21 15.93
CA ASP A 590 17.54 -5.57 14.86
C ASP A 590 17.82 -6.57 13.74
N GLY A 591 17.90 -6.07 12.51
CA GLY A 591 18.21 -6.86 11.33
C GLY A 591 19.09 -6.14 10.33
N GLU A 592 19.46 -6.84 9.30
CA GLU A 592 20.10 -6.25 8.12
C GLU A 592 19.46 -6.79 6.85
N MET A 593 19.43 -5.97 5.82
CA MET A 593 18.98 -6.35 4.48
C MET A 593 19.93 -5.77 3.43
N TYR A 594 20.25 -6.55 2.43
CA TYR A 594 21.12 -6.14 1.33
C TYR A 594 20.63 -6.75 0.02
N GLY A 595 20.95 -6.10 -1.09
CA GLY A 595 20.47 -6.58 -2.36
C GLY A 595 21.01 -5.84 -3.57
N LEU A 596 20.58 -6.34 -4.73
CA LEU A 596 20.91 -5.80 -6.05
C LEU A 596 19.61 -5.51 -6.82
N GLU A 597 19.62 -4.43 -7.55
CA GLU A 597 18.49 -4.01 -8.39
C GLU A 597 18.99 -3.60 -9.76
N ALA A 598 18.27 -4.00 -10.80
CA ALA A 598 18.54 -3.65 -12.19
C ALA A 598 17.25 -3.23 -12.87
N GLU A 599 17.30 -2.14 -13.62
CA GLU A 599 16.24 -1.65 -14.51
C GLU A 599 16.83 -1.47 -15.90
N PHE A 600 16.13 -2.00 -16.88
CA PHE A 600 16.57 -2.04 -18.27
C PHE A 600 15.43 -1.56 -19.17
N SER A 601 15.75 -0.69 -20.12
CA SER A 601 14.88 -0.38 -21.26
C SER A 601 15.69 -0.29 -22.55
N ALA A 602 15.10 -0.75 -23.65
CA ALA A 602 15.75 -0.73 -24.94
C ALA A 602 14.77 -0.47 -26.10
N HIS A 603 15.22 0.29 -27.09
CA HIS A 603 14.55 0.59 -28.36
C HIS A 603 15.48 0.22 -29.52
N PRO A 604 15.79 -1.09 -29.72
CA PRO A 604 16.87 -1.51 -30.62
C PRO A 604 16.56 -1.31 -32.11
N VAL A 605 15.30 -1.25 -32.46
CA VAL A 605 14.79 -0.91 -33.80
C VAL A 605 13.49 -0.14 -33.66
N GLU A 606 13.13 0.62 -34.68
CA GLU A 606 11.90 1.41 -34.70
C GLU A 606 10.68 0.51 -34.40
N GLY A 607 9.84 0.97 -33.47
CA GLY A 607 8.64 0.29 -33.03
C GLY A 607 8.85 -0.81 -31.99
N LEU A 608 10.07 -1.29 -31.73
CA LEU A 608 10.34 -2.31 -30.72
C LEU A 608 10.77 -1.70 -29.39
N ASP A 609 9.96 -1.87 -28.38
CA ASP A 609 10.26 -1.46 -27.00
C ASP A 609 10.37 -2.68 -26.09
N ILE A 610 11.44 -2.72 -25.31
CA ILE A 610 11.71 -3.76 -24.31
C ILE A 610 11.95 -3.07 -22.98
N ASP A 611 11.22 -3.45 -21.93
CA ASP A 611 11.44 -2.97 -20.58
C ASP A 611 11.54 -4.16 -19.62
N ALA A 612 12.50 -4.13 -18.70
CA ALA A 612 12.71 -5.20 -17.74
C ALA A 612 13.18 -4.67 -16.39
N SER A 613 12.86 -5.40 -15.35
CA SER A 613 13.43 -5.19 -14.02
C SER A 613 13.81 -6.51 -13.39
N LEU A 614 14.87 -6.49 -12.58
CA LEU A 614 15.31 -7.64 -11.80
C LEU A 614 15.79 -7.16 -10.44
N SER A 615 15.43 -7.88 -9.39
CA SER A 615 15.94 -7.60 -8.06
C SER A 615 16.20 -8.89 -7.29
N TRP A 616 17.26 -8.81 -6.50
CA TRP A 616 17.61 -9.80 -5.50
C TRP A 616 17.79 -9.13 -4.15
N ILE A 617 17.24 -9.73 -3.11
CA ILE A 617 17.37 -9.26 -1.73
C ILE A 617 17.55 -10.45 -0.80
N ASP A 618 18.42 -10.26 0.21
CA ASP A 618 18.58 -11.17 1.32
C ASP A 618 18.61 -10.38 2.62
N GLY A 619 18.38 -11.03 3.75
CA GLY A 619 18.36 -10.38 5.05
C GLY A 619 18.32 -11.37 6.19
N LYS A 620 18.78 -10.92 7.34
CA LYS A 620 18.83 -11.72 8.57
C LYS A 620 18.62 -10.88 9.81
N TRP A 621 18.15 -11.51 10.86
CA TRP A 621 18.11 -10.94 12.18
C TRP A 621 19.53 -10.88 12.78
N LYS A 622 19.88 -9.77 13.39
CA LYS A 622 21.12 -9.60 14.18
C LYS A 622 20.87 -9.84 15.66
N ARG A 623 19.73 -9.38 16.14
CA ARG A 623 19.34 -9.47 17.55
C ARG A 623 17.82 -9.62 17.63
N ILE A 624 17.35 -10.43 18.56
CA ILE A 624 15.94 -10.54 18.91
C ILE A 624 15.77 -10.06 20.35
N ASP A 625 14.85 -9.14 20.57
CA ASP A 625 14.53 -8.63 21.89
C ASP A 625 13.78 -9.64 22.74
N THR A 626 13.88 -9.55 24.06
CA THR A 626 13.33 -10.52 24.99
C THR A 626 11.82 -10.71 24.78
N ALA A 627 11.08 -9.65 24.52
CA ALA A 627 9.63 -9.70 24.26
C ALA A 627 9.25 -10.53 23.01
N ALA A 628 10.18 -10.68 22.06
CA ALA A 628 9.94 -11.41 20.80
C ALA A 628 10.58 -12.80 20.77
N GLN A 629 11.41 -13.19 21.76
CA GLN A 629 12.15 -14.47 21.75
C GLN A 629 11.26 -15.71 21.72
N GLY A 630 10.07 -15.64 22.26
CA GLY A 630 9.06 -16.71 22.13
C GLY A 630 8.53 -16.89 20.71
N ALA A 631 8.52 -15.83 19.93
CA ALA A 631 7.93 -15.76 18.60
C ALA A 631 8.95 -15.82 17.45
N LEU A 632 10.18 -15.38 17.66
CA LEU A 632 11.21 -15.24 16.65
C LEU A 632 12.52 -15.87 17.07
N ARG A 633 13.34 -16.28 16.09
CA ARG A 633 14.72 -16.72 16.25
C ARG A 633 15.62 -15.94 15.29
N VAL A 634 16.87 -15.77 15.66
CA VAL A 634 17.88 -15.12 14.79
C VAL A 634 18.03 -15.83 13.44
N THR A 635 17.72 -17.13 13.40
CA THR A 635 17.74 -17.95 12.17
C THR A 635 16.47 -17.81 11.32
N ASP A 636 15.44 -17.13 11.79
CA ASP A 636 14.21 -16.97 11.01
C ASP A 636 14.44 -16.00 9.85
N PRO A 637 13.98 -16.32 8.64
CA PRO A 637 14.17 -15.46 7.48
C PRO A 637 13.32 -14.19 7.60
N ILE A 638 13.78 -13.11 7.00
CA ILE A 638 12.96 -11.91 6.79
C ILE A 638 11.93 -12.20 5.70
N THR A 639 10.69 -11.73 5.90
CA THR A 639 9.51 -12.07 5.10
C THR A 639 9.45 -11.28 3.79
N THR A 640 10.36 -11.53 2.86
CA THR A 640 10.34 -10.94 1.51
C THR A 640 10.78 -11.99 0.47
N PRO A 641 10.24 -11.99 -0.76
CA PRO A 641 10.76 -12.89 -1.79
C PRO A 641 12.16 -12.47 -2.19
N ALA A 642 13.10 -13.45 -2.21
CA ALA A 642 14.49 -13.18 -2.53
C ALA A 642 14.69 -12.66 -3.96
N TRP A 643 13.89 -13.11 -4.91
CA TRP A 643 13.97 -12.73 -6.32
C TRP A 643 12.64 -12.18 -6.82
N ARG A 644 12.70 -11.09 -7.56
CA ARG A 644 11.58 -10.54 -8.33
C ARG A 644 12.09 -10.06 -9.67
N GLY A 645 11.23 -10.14 -10.69
CA GLY A 645 11.56 -9.62 -12.01
C GLY A 645 10.34 -9.37 -12.86
N SER A 646 10.50 -8.50 -13.84
CA SER A 646 9.52 -8.24 -14.88
C SER A 646 10.18 -8.12 -16.24
N LEU A 647 9.43 -8.43 -17.28
CA LEU A 647 9.81 -8.23 -18.67
C LEU A 647 8.58 -7.78 -19.44
N GLY A 648 8.67 -6.68 -20.17
CA GLY A 648 7.69 -6.20 -21.11
C GLY A 648 8.30 -6.11 -22.50
N ILE A 649 7.59 -6.57 -23.51
CA ILE A 649 8.00 -6.47 -24.92
C ILE A 649 6.81 -6.00 -25.73
N GLN A 650 6.96 -4.95 -26.51
CA GLN A 650 5.95 -4.49 -27.48
C GLN A 650 6.59 -4.15 -28.82
N TYR A 651 5.77 -4.28 -29.87
CA TYR A 651 6.18 -3.89 -31.21
C TYR A 651 5.05 -3.11 -31.90
N LYS A 652 5.31 -1.85 -32.23
CA LYS A 652 4.36 -1.01 -33.00
C LYS A 652 4.61 -1.24 -34.49
N ALA A 653 3.68 -1.89 -35.16
CA ALA A 653 3.70 -2.07 -36.62
C ALA A 653 2.79 -1.00 -37.27
N ASP A 654 3.34 -0.23 -38.17
CA ASP A 654 2.62 0.74 -38.98
C ASP A 654 1.85 0.00 -40.11
N LEU A 655 0.56 0.31 -40.25
CA LEU A 655 -0.33 -0.23 -41.27
C LEU A 655 -0.69 0.83 -42.35
N GLY A 656 0.07 1.91 -42.43
CA GLY A 656 -0.21 3.05 -43.31
C GLY A 656 -1.52 3.73 -42.95
N THR A 657 -2.37 4.00 -43.94
CA THR A 657 -3.68 4.64 -43.73
C THR A 657 -4.65 3.86 -42.84
N SER A 658 -4.36 2.59 -42.55
CA SER A 658 -5.13 1.79 -41.59
C SER A 658 -4.68 2.00 -40.15
N GLY A 659 -3.71 2.88 -39.92
CA GLY A 659 -3.19 3.21 -38.59
C GLY A 659 -2.05 2.29 -38.15
N SER A 660 -2.04 1.86 -36.89
CA SER A 660 -1.00 1.01 -36.33
C SER A 660 -1.56 -0.13 -35.47
N ILE A 661 -0.80 -1.20 -35.30
CA ILE A 661 -1.11 -2.31 -34.41
C ILE A 661 0.09 -2.56 -33.50
N THR A 662 -0.19 -2.71 -32.19
CA THR A 662 0.84 -2.89 -31.18
C THR A 662 0.51 -4.10 -30.31
N PRO A 663 1.05 -5.29 -30.62
CA PRO A 663 1.09 -6.40 -29.66
C PRO A 663 2.06 -6.08 -28.52
N ARG A 664 1.65 -6.42 -27.29
CA ARG A 664 2.45 -6.34 -26.07
C ARG A 664 2.32 -7.62 -25.27
N PHE A 665 3.42 -8.06 -24.68
CA PHE A 665 3.48 -9.17 -23.74
C PHE A 665 4.25 -8.74 -22.49
N ASP A 666 3.67 -8.98 -21.31
CA ASP A 666 4.27 -8.68 -20.01
C ASP A 666 4.39 -9.97 -19.18
N LEU A 667 5.56 -10.18 -18.58
CA LEU A 667 5.85 -11.26 -17.67
C LEU A 667 6.27 -10.71 -16.31
N THR A 668 5.75 -11.28 -15.23
CA THR A 668 6.14 -10.94 -13.86
C THR A 668 6.48 -12.20 -13.10
N TYR A 669 7.66 -12.25 -12.49
CA TYR A 669 8.13 -13.32 -11.63
C TYR A 669 8.25 -12.83 -10.17
N VAL A 670 7.74 -13.61 -9.24
CA VAL A 670 7.92 -13.44 -7.80
C VAL A 670 8.43 -14.78 -7.24
N GLY A 671 9.58 -14.75 -6.61
CA GLY A 671 10.20 -15.91 -5.99
C GLY A 671 9.40 -16.44 -4.79
N LYS A 672 9.79 -17.59 -4.28
CA LYS A 672 9.25 -18.17 -3.05
C LYS A 672 9.36 -17.14 -1.91
N GLN A 673 8.28 -16.94 -1.17
CA GLN A 673 8.22 -15.99 -0.06
C GLN A 673 7.85 -16.69 1.24
N THR A 674 8.65 -16.45 2.28
CA THR A 674 8.29 -16.82 3.65
C THR A 674 7.22 -15.86 4.16
N ILE A 675 6.16 -16.38 4.78
CA ILE A 675 5.03 -15.58 5.33
C ILE A 675 5.06 -15.45 6.84
N GLY A 676 6.13 -15.82 7.47
CA GLY A 676 6.34 -15.79 8.91
C GLY A 676 6.48 -17.17 9.50
N ARG A 677 6.98 -17.21 10.73
CA ARG A 677 7.05 -18.43 11.51
C ARG A 677 5.73 -18.64 12.23
N LEU A 678 5.13 -19.79 12.03
CA LEU A 678 4.00 -20.23 12.85
C LEU A 678 4.57 -20.85 14.12
N ILE A 679 4.41 -20.14 15.24
CA ILE A 679 4.87 -20.60 16.54
C ILE A 679 4.06 -21.85 16.92
N ASN A 680 4.78 -22.85 17.42
CA ASN A 680 4.26 -24.08 18.01
C ASN A 680 3.79 -25.20 17.07
N ALA A 681 4.37 -25.37 15.88
CA ALA A 681 3.87 -26.51 15.16
C ALA A 681 4.86 -27.14 14.18
N GLY A 682 5.34 -28.26 14.52
CA GLY A 682 5.94 -29.20 13.60
C GLY A 682 5.02 -29.66 12.44
N VAL A 683 3.83 -29.06 12.30
CA VAL A 683 2.79 -29.41 11.32
C VAL A 683 2.70 -28.42 10.14
N PHE A 684 3.46 -27.32 10.11
CA PHE A 684 3.10 -26.14 9.29
C PHE A 684 3.97 -25.84 8.08
N SER A 685 4.82 -26.74 7.67
CA SER A 685 5.72 -26.56 6.53
C SER A 685 5.04 -25.99 5.24
N PRO A 686 3.86 -26.46 4.80
CA PRO A 686 3.21 -25.94 3.58
C PRO A 686 2.66 -24.52 3.73
N LEU A 687 2.30 -24.11 4.94
CA LEU A 687 1.67 -22.80 5.19
C LEU A 687 2.69 -21.68 5.45
N GLN A 688 3.97 -22.01 5.62
CA GLN A 688 5.03 -21.03 5.88
C GLN A 688 5.50 -20.30 4.63
N TYR A 689 5.11 -20.76 3.45
CA TYR A 689 5.63 -20.24 2.19
C TYR A 689 4.51 -19.99 1.18
N ASN A 690 4.59 -18.87 0.48
CA ASN A 690 3.99 -18.75 -0.83
C ASN A 690 4.95 -19.33 -1.87
N PRO A 691 4.54 -20.24 -2.75
CA PRO A 691 5.39 -20.74 -3.81
C PRO A 691 5.75 -19.63 -4.79
N ALA A 692 6.86 -19.83 -5.52
CA ALA A 692 7.22 -18.93 -6.60
C ALA A 692 6.15 -18.95 -7.70
N ILE A 693 5.92 -17.78 -8.31
CA ILE A 693 4.92 -17.62 -9.35
C ILE A 693 5.43 -16.79 -10.52
N THR A 694 4.99 -17.17 -11.72
CA THR A 694 5.14 -16.40 -12.95
C THR A 694 3.76 -16.11 -13.53
N LEU A 695 3.46 -14.83 -13.72
CA LEU A 695 2.24 -14.35 -14.35
C LEU A 695 2.58 -13.75 -15.71
N GLY A 696 1.75 -14.01 -16.70
CA GLY A 696 1.84 -13.42 -18.03
C GLY A 696 0.58 -12.65 -18.38
N ASN A 697 0.73 -11.50 -19.03
CA ASN A 697 -0.35 -10.71 -19.60
C ASN A 697 -0.07 -10.45 -21.09
N ALA A 698 -1.09 -10.40 -21.90
CA ALA A 698 -0.97 -10.07 -23.32
C ALA A 698 -2.00 -9.00 -23.70
N ARG A 699 -1.60 -8.05 -24.54
CA ARG A 699 -2.46 -6.98 -25.05
C ARG A 699 -2.18 -6.75 -26.54
N LEU A 700 -3.23 -6.50 -27.29
CA LEU A 700 -3.16 -6.08 -28.68
C LEU A 700 -3.93 -4.76 -28.80
N THR A 701 -3.26 -3.70 -29.24
CA THR A 701 -3.85 -2.38 -29.42
C THR A 701 -3.80 -1.99 -30.90
N TRP A 702 -4.93 -1.64 -31.46
CA TRP A 702 -5.03 -0.96 -32.75
C TRP A 702 -5.33 0.53 -32.53
N LYS A 703 -4.66 1.40 -33.28
CA LYS A 703 -4.95 2.83 -33.35
C LYS A 703 -5.18 3.22 -34.81
N ASN A 704 -6.13 4.10 -35.03
CA ASN A 704 -6.34 4.69 -36.36
C ASN A 704 -5.16 5.61 -36.75
N GLU A 705 -5.13 6.06 -38.02
CA GLU A 705 -4.08 6.93 -38.56
C GLU A 705 -3.91 8.25 -37.75
N ALA A 706 -4.98 8.85 -37.31
CA ALA A 706 -4.98 10.07 -36.51
C ALA A 706 -4.59 9.83 -35.01
N GLU A 707 -4.39 8.57 -34.60
CA GLU A 707 -4.14 8.12 -33.23
C GLU A 707 -5.17 8.60 -32.18
N ASP A 708 -6.34 9.11 -32.61
CA ASP A 708 -7.39 9.63 -31.75
C ASP A 708 -8.42 8.57 -31.34
N LEU A 709 -8.43 7.40 -32.01
CA LEU A 709 -9.24 6.24 -31.68
C LEU A 709 -8.35 5.02 -31.49
N ALA A 710 -8.48 4.37 -30.33
CA ALA A 710 -7.77 3.13 -30.03
C ALA A 710 -8.76 2.03 -29.60
N VAL A 711 -8.51 0.81 -30.05
CA VAL A 711 -9.22 -0.40 -29.62
C VAL A 711 -8.18 -1.41 -29.12
N SER A 712 -8.36 -1.91 -27.91
CA SER A 712 -7.43 -2.88 -27.33
C SER A 712 -8.18 -4.12 -26.87
N VAL A 713 -7.55 -5.27 -27.05
CA VAL A 713 -7.96 -6.55 -26.45
C VAL A 713 -6.86 -7.02 -25.54
N GLU A 714 -7.20 -7.44 -24.32
CA GLU A 714 -6.24 -7.89 -23.33
C GLU A 714 -6.65 -9.21 -22.68
N VAL A 715 -5.63 -9.95 -22.25
CA VAL A 715 -5.77 -11.13 -21.38
C VAL A 715 -4.82 -10.98 -20.22
N GLN A 716 -5.34 -10.96 -19.00
CA GLN A 716 -4.59 -10.98 -17.76
C GLN A 716 -4.50 -12.41 -17.22
N ASN A 717 -3.40 -12.72 -16.50
CA ASN A 717 -3.09 -14.08 -16.04
C ASN A 717 -3.24 -15.10 -17.17
N LEU A 718 -2.56 -14.87 -18.30
CA LEU A 718 -2.64 -15.65 -19.52
C LEU A 718 -2.45 -17.16 -19.29
N PHE A 719 -1.60 -17.53 -18.31
CA PHE A 719 -1.29 -18.93 -17.98
C PHE A 719 -2.30 -19.56 -17.02
N ASP A 720 -3.36 -18.83 -16.63
CA ASP A 720 -4.40 -19.26 -15.68
C ASP A 720 -3.84 -19.84 -14.37
N LYS A 721 -2.83 -19.17 -13.81
CA LYS A 721 -2.20 -19.59 -12.57
C LYS A 721 -3.12 -19.30 -11.39
N TYR A 722 -3.31 -20.30 -10.53
CA TYR A 722 -3.86 -20.12 -9.21
C TYR A 722 -2.74 -19.77 -8.24
N TYR A 723 -2.88 -18.67 -7.49
CA TYR A 723 -1.85 -18.19 -6.59
C TYR A 723 -2.42 -17.43 -5.40
N TYR A 724 -1.65 -17.46 -4.33
CA TYR A 724 -1.96 -16.70 -3.13
C TYR A 724 -1.31 -15.32 -3.21
N LEU A 725 -2.06 -14.30 -2.81
CA LEU A 725 -1.48 -12.99 -2.58
C LEU A 725 -0.53 -13.05 -1.37
N PRO A 726 0.51 -12.19 -1.31
CA PRO A 726 1.32 -12.04 -0.12
C PRO A 726 0.45 -11.79 1.11
N LEU A 727 0.91 -12.21 2.28
CA LEU A 727 0.18 -12.11 3.55
C LEU A 727 -0.97 -13.12 3.67
N ARG A 728 -0.62 -14.35 4.00
CA ARG A 728 -1.56 -15.35 4.52
C ARG A 728 -1.83 -15.05 5.98
N PHE A 729 -3.09 -15.15 6.37
CA PHE A 729 -3.47 -15.06 7.78
C PHE A 729 -3.44 -16.47 8.41
N ALA A 730 -2.27 -16.87 8.89
CA ALA A 730 -2.09 -18.16 9.55
C ALA A 730 -1.86 -18.02 11.05
N ALA A 731 -1.88 -16.81 11.60
CA ALA A 731 -1.64 -16.54 13.01
C ALA A 731 -2.66 -17.22 13.93
N VAL A 732 -3.88 -17.40 13.48
CA VAL A 732 -4.96 -18.05 14.24
C VAL A 732 -4.97 -19.57 14.11
N TYR A 733 -4.18 -20.17 13.21
CA TYR A 733 -4.25 -21.62 12.97
C TYR A 733 -3.93 -22.47 14.20
N ALA A 734 -2.97 -22.07 15.01
CA ALA A 734 -2.63 -22.79 16.23
C ALA A 734 -3.76 -22.75 17.29
N PHE A 735 -4.51 -21.66 17.35
CA PHE A 735 -5.56 -21.43 18.32
C PHE A 735 -6.92 -21.93 17.83
N VAL A 736 -7.30 -21.55 16.63
CA VAL A 736 -8.62 -21.74 16.03
C VAL A 736 -8.67 -22.97 15.14
N GLY A 737 -7.54 -23.36 14.59
CA GLY A 737 -7.46 -24.48 13.65
C GLY A 737 -7.74 -24.07 12.19
N THR A 738 -7.72 -22.78 11.86
CA THR A 738 -8.01 -22.27 10.52
C THR A 738 -6.90 -21.37 10.02
N ALA A 739 -6.60 -21.46 8.73
CA ALA A 739 -5.72 -20.54 8.01
C ALA A 739 -6.38 -20.15 6.71
N TYR A 740 -6.44 -18.85 6.42
CA TYR A 740 -6.98 -18.34 5.18
C TYR A 740 -5.96 -17.51 4.39
N SER A 741 -6.20 -17.37 3.11
CA SER A 741 -5.34 -16.60 2.22
C SER A 741 -6.19 -15.91 1.17
N ASN A 742 -5.80 -14.69 0.80
CA ASN A 742 -6.37 -14.09 -0.39
C ASN A 742 -5.75 -14.73 -1.63
N VAL A 743 -6.57 -14.94 -2.65
CA VAL A 743 -6.13 -15.51 -3.92
C VAL A 743 -6.15 -14.45 -5.02
N GLY A 744 -5.28 -14.61 -6.00
CA GLY A 744 -5.26 -13.76 -7.18
C GLY A 744 -6.38 -14.09 -8.15
N ARG A 745 -6.71 -13.15 -9.04
CA ARG A 745 -7.74 -13.33 -10.07
C ARG A 745 -7.35 -14.43 -11.05
N PRO A 746 -8.30 -15.27 -11.50
CA PRO A 746 -8.06 -16.22 -12.59
C PRO A 746 -7.78 -15.48 -13.90
N ARG A 747 -7.58 -16.21 -14.99
CA ARG A 747 -7.46 -15.61 -16.32
C ARG A 747 -8.72 -14.82 -16.67
N GLU A 748 -8.52 -13.58 -17.08
CA GLU A 748 -9.59 -12.65 -17.45
C GLU A 748 -9.23 -11.95 -18.77
N TRP A 749 -10.24 -11.63 -19.57
CA TRP A 749 -10.10 -10.85 -20.79
C TRP A 749 -10.88 -9.54 -20.69
N ALA A 750 -10.47 -8.53 -21.46
CA ALA A 750 -11.20 -7.31 -21.64
C ALA A 750 -10.98 -6.69 -23.02
N VAL A 751 -11.94 -5.89 -23.46
CA VAL A 751 -11.87 -5.03 -24.64
C VAL A 751 -12.03 -3.60 -24.18
N THR A 752 -11.16 -2.72 -24.64
CA THR A 752 -11.16 -1.29 -24.31
C THR A 752 -11.25 -0.47 -25.59
N VAL A 753 -12.13 0.49 -25.61
CA VAL A 753 -12.22 1.51 -26.67
C VAL A 753 -11.90 2.87 -26.04
N ARG A 754 -10.99 3.61 -26.67
CA ARG A 754 -10.56 4.95 -26.24
C ARG A 754 -10.66 5.94 -27.38
N LYS A 755 -11.27 7.10 -27.12
CA LYS A 755 -11.33 8.22 -28.03
C LYS A 755 -10.75 9.46 -27.37
N THR A 756 -9.85 10.15 -28.10
CA THR A 756 -9.27 11.45 -27.72
C THR A 756 -9.81 12.52 -28.64
N PHE A 757 -10.05 13.73 -28.18
CA PHE A 757 -10.58 14.87 -28.92
C PHE A 757 -10.03 16.20 -28.39
#